data_1774e9673a7977703e1fae1e9985bd06
#
_entry.id   1774e9673a7977703e1fae1e9985bd06
#
_cell.length_a   1.000
_cell.length_b   1.000
_cell.length_c   1.000
_cell.angle_alpha   90.00
_cell.angle_beta   90.00
_cell.angle_gamma   90.00
#
_symmetry.space_group_name_H-M   'P 1'
#
loop_
_entity.id
_entity.type
_entity.pdbx_description
1 polymer ?
#
loop_
_entity_poly.entity_id
_entity_poly.type
_entity_poly.pdbx_seq_one_letter_code
_entity_poly.pdbx_strand_id
1 'polypeptide(L)'
;MQTEQMQTTMQNDTASGPTVRKAIGEEQARKAMDTLLKYRQGKSALEARVIASEDWWRMRSWQRIQKGNPEDDKWTSAWLFNVIMGKHADAIAAYPAPAIRPREPDDREEAAKLSSVLPVILEQNDFEEVYSDSQWTKLKQGTLIWHVKWDSSKLNGLGDISVQPVDILSFFWEPGVRDLQKSKNIFLTEMVDNDLLVEKYPELRGKLNSNPQIQQKYNTDDVINFDNKSMVVDWYYKKYQNGRQVLHFAKLVGDTILQATENDTEQRYDTMTMPDGSIVQQPVGKPMAETGLYDDGEYPFVVDALFPVEGSIAGYGYIDIGKSTQEQIDRMNQAIVKNAIMATTPRWFKRSDGSVNEQEFADWTKPFVHVDGNLGQDSLVPIQVNMLNSNYIAILQNKIEELKWTTGNTDVNNGATSSGVTAASAIAALQEASGRSSKDSTKSAYRAYARMIRMVIERIRQFYDLPRQFRIIGQRGAEQFVQYSNQGLQPQTLYGANGQPDGLRKPVFDIEVSAQKASEYASMAQNELALQFFQLGFFNPQMVDQALSTLDMMDFDGKDSIIQKIQENADLQQRLIEWQQLALALADRYDPVMGEGLAQQILQEGGQAVPQASTAAAEKPEIHTGETQEPKIVENARKKSEESTQPG
;
A
#
# COMPACT_ATOMS: atom_id res chain seq x y z
N MET A 1 -66.67 -70.08 -8.66
CA MET A 1 -65.38 -69.76 -9.27
C MET A 1 -65.33 -68.24 -9.35
N GLN A 2 -64.58 -67.62 -8.42
CA GLN A 2 -64.45 -66.19 -8.21
C GLN A 2 -63.39 -65.69 -9.14
N THR A 3 -63.71 -64.63 -9.86
CA THR A 3 -62.73 -63.81 -10.61
C THR A 3 -62.64 -62.47 -9.93
N GLU A 4 -61.56 -62.26 -9.16
CA GLU A 4 -61.24 -60.98 -8.56
C GLU A 4 -60.71 -60.01 -9.62
N GLN A 5 -61.36 -58.88 -9.73
CA GLN A 5 -60.88 -57.68 -10.51
C GLN A 5 -59.83 -56.95 -9.68
N MET A 6 -58.63 -56.95 -10.15
CA MET A 6 -57.57 -56.10 -9.66
C MET A 6 -57.71 -54.71 -10.29
N GLN A 7 -58.18 -53.71 -9.53
CA GLN A 7 -58.14 -52.30 -9.89
C GLN A 7 -56.73 -51.79 -9.62
N THR A 8 -55.99 -51.45 -10.67
CA THR A 8 -54.71 -50.76 -10.60
C THR A 8 -54.97 -49.31 -10.45
N THR A 9 -54.74 -48.77 -9.26
CA THR A 9 -54.67 -47.31 -8.97
C THR A 9 -53.37 -46.78 -9.53
N MET A 10 -53.43 -46.04 -10.64
CA MET A 10 -52.30 -45.20 -11.08
C MET A 10 -52.15 -44.01 -10.12
N GLN A 11 -51.21 -44.09 -9.20
CA GLN A 11 -50.67 -42.91 -8.52
C GLN A 11 -49.80 -42.15 -9.50
N ASN A 12 -50.19 -40.90 -9.78
CA ASN A 12 -49.34 -39.91 -10.43
C ASN A 12 -48.20 -39.53 -9.47
N ASP A 13 -47.09 -40.22 -9.56
CA ASP A 13 -45.84 -39.75 -9.04
C ASP A 13 -45.36 -38.61 -9.96
N THR A 14 -45.63 -37.37 -9.53
CA THR A 14 -44.90 -36.21 -10.02
C THR A 14 -43.44 -36.44 -9.65
N ALA A 15 -42.64 -36.81 -10.63
CA ALA A 15 -41.21 -36.94 -10.51
C ALA A 15 -40.63 -35.59 -10.03
N SER A 16 -40.41 -35.49 -8.73
CA SER A 16 -39.47 -34.51 -8.17
C SER A 16 -38.11 -34.85 -8.79
N GLY A 17 -37.60 -33.93 -9.63
CA GLY A 17 -36.25 -34.06 -10.17
C GLY A 17 -35.25 -34.35 -9.05
N PRO A 18 -34.08 -34.90 -9.36
CA PRO A 18 -33.11 -35.26 -8.35
C PRO A 18 -32.79 -34.04 -7.52
N THR A 19 -33.19 -34.06 -6.25
CA THR A 19 -32.78 -33.05 -5.27
C THR A 19 -31.26 -33.13 -5.16
N VAL A 20 -30.56 -32.23 -5.84
CA VAL A 20 -29.11 -32.05 -5.71
C VAL A 20 -28.84 -31.79 -4.23
N ARG A 21 -28.33 -32.80 -3.51
CA ARG A 21 -27.95 -32.63 -2.11
C ARG A 21 -26.84 -31.58 -2.05
N LYS A 22 -27.14 -30.40 -1.54
CA LYS A 22 -26.15 -29.37 -1.30
C LYS A 22 -25.05 -29.95 -0.39
N ALA A 23 -23.80 -29.85 -0.78
CA ALA A 23 -22.67 -30.38 -0.01
C ALA A 23 -22.57 -29.68 1.35
N ILE A 24 -22.87 -28.37 1.40
CA ILE A 24 -22.99 -27.59 2.63
C ILE A 24 -24.38 -26.92 2.71
N GLY A 25 -24.95 -26.88 3.91
CA GLY A 25 -26.30 -26.36 4.18
C GLY A 25 -26.37 -25.55 5.47
N GLU A 26 -27.59 -25.36 5.99
CA GLU A 26 -27.85 -24.52 7.19
C GLU A 26 -27.05 -24.95 8.43
N GLU A 27 -26.85 -26.26 8.64
CA GLU A 27 -26.09 -26.77 9.79
C GLU A 27 -24.64 -26.33 9.76
N GLN A 28 -24.02 -26.35 8.56
CA GLN A 28 -22.64 -25.86 8.37
C GLN A 28 -22.57 -24.35 8.51
N ALA A 29 -23.59 -23.60 8.05
CA ALA A 29 -23.70 -22.17 8.24
C ALA A 29 -23.73 -21.80 9.74
N ARG A 30 -24.55 -22.50 10.55
CA ARG A 30 -24.58 -22.30 12.01
C ARG A 30 -23.23 -22.56 12.67
N LYS A 31 -22.56 -23.66 12.31
CA LYS A 31 -21.22 -23.97 12.82
C LYS A 31 -20.18 -22.89 12.42
N ALA A 32 -20.29 -22.34 11.22
CA ALA A 32 -19.45 -21.23 10.77
C ALA A 32 -19.71 -19.96 11.59
N MET A 33 -20.97 -19.62 11.83
CA MET A 33 -21.34 -18.46 12.68
C MET A 33 -20.88 -18.62 14.13
N ASP A 34 -21.02 -19.81 14.72
CA ASP A 34 -20.49 -20.11 16.06
C ASP A 34 -18.96 -19.96 16.12
N THR A 35 -18.27 -20.35 15.04
CA THR A 35 -16.82 -20.20 14.92
C THR A 35 -16.43 -18.75 14.79
N LEU A 36 -17.15 -17.95 13.99
CA LEU A 36 -16.98 -16.51 13.87
C LEU A 36 -17.10 -15.81 15.23
N LEU A 37 -18.12 -16.16 16.02
CA LEU A 37 -18.32 -15.61 17.37
C LEU A 37 -17.14 -15.92 18.29
N LYS A 38 -16.60 -17.15 18.25
CA LYS A 38 -15.40 -17.53 19.02
C LYS A 38 -14.17 -16.75 18.57
N TYR A 39 -13.96 -16.57 17.26
CA TYR A 39 -12.85 -15.79 16.72
C TYR A 39 -12.94 -14.32 17.13
N ARG A 40 -14.14 -13.76 17.10
CA ARG A 40 -14.39 -12.41 17.60
C ARG A 40 -14.07 -12.26 19.09
N GLN A 41 -14.50 -13.20 19.93
CA GLN A 41 -14.16 -13.17 21.36
C GLN A 41 -12.62 -13.15 21.57
N GLY A 42 -11.90 -13.99 20.83
CA GLY A 42 -10.44 -14.01 20.87
C GLY A 42 -9.78 -12.73 20.39
N LYS A 43 -10.47 -11.93 19.57
CA LYS A 43 -9.98 -10.68 18.97
C LYS A 43 -10.41 -9.43 19.72
N SER A 44 -11.29 -9.53 20.71
CA SER A 44 -11.95 -8.39 21.40
C SER A 44 -10.96 -7.34 21.95
N ALA A 45 -9.84 -7.77 22.50
CA ALA A 45 -8.79 -6.87 23.00
C ALA A 45 -8.10 -6.08 21.86
N LEU A 46 -7.87 -6.73 20.71
CA LEU A 46 -7.35 -6.08 19.52
C LEU A 46 -8.34 -5.04 18.99
N GLU A 47 -9.62 -5.39 18.89
CA GLU A 47 -10.67 -4.47 18.42
C GLU A 47 -10.76 -3.22 19.32
N ALA A 48 -10.75 -3.39 20.64
CA ALA A 48 -10.74 -2.27 21.59
C ALA A 48 -9.50 -1.37 21.42
N ARG A 49 -8.32 -1.98 21.16
CA ARG A 49 -7.08 -1.24 20.90
C ARG A 49 -7.15 -0.43 19.60
N VAL A 50 -7.63 -1.05 18.53
CA VAL A 50 -7.75 -0.42 17.19
C VAL A 50 -8.69 0.78 17.24
N ILE A 51 -9.86 0.65 17.90
CA ILE A 51 -10.81 1.74 18.08
C ILE A 51 -10.18 2.87 18.92
N ALA A 52 -9.47 2.51 20.00
CA ALA A 52 -8.76 3.50 20.82
C ALA A 52 -7.67 4.23 20.02
N SER A 53 -6.96 3.53 19.13
CA SER A 53 -5.93 4.15 18.28
C SER A 53 -6.54 5.17 17.32
N GLU A 54 -7.72 4.92 16.77
CA GLU A 54 -8.41 5.90 15.93
C GLU A 54 -8.88 7.12 16.74
N ASP A 55 -9.35 6.94 18.00
CA ASP A 55 -9.67 8.06 18.88
C ASP A 55 -8.43 8.92 19.19
N TRP A 56 -7.26 8.29 19.40
CA TRP A 56 -6.00 9.01 19.60
C TRP A 56 -5.59 9.79 18.34
N TRP A 57 -5.71 9.20 17.17
CA TRP A 57 -5.45 9.86 15.90
C TRP A 57 -6.31 11.10 15.70
N ARG A 58 -7.59 11.03 16.07
CA ARG A 58 -8.56 12.11 15.97
C ARG A 58 -8.49 13.09 17.15
N MET A 59 -7.48 12.98 18.02
CA MET A 59 -7.32 13.80 19.22
C MET A 59 -8.53 13.76 20.18
N ARG A 60 -9.26 12.64 20.18
CA ARG A 60 -10.46 12.41 21.01
C ARG A 60 -10.19 11.52 22.23
N SER A 61 -8.93 11.20 22.52
CA SER A 61 -8.52 10.33 23.63
C SER A 61 -9.10 10.77 24.99
N TRP A 62 -9.17 12.06 25.22
CA TRP A 62 -9.70 12.62 26.47
C TRP A 62 -11.18 12.36 26.69
N GLN A 63 -12.00 12.20 25.66
CA GLN A 63 -13.42 11.87 25.79
C GLN A 63 -13.66 10.54 26.51
N ARG A 64 -12.68 9.61 26.43
CA ARG A 64 -12.71 8.33 27.14
C ARG A 64 -12.15 8.42 28.55
N ILE A 65 -11.14 9.25 28.77
CA ILE A 65 -10.41 9.34 30.05
C ILE A 65 -11.17 10.17 31.06
N GLN A 66 -11.86 11.22 30.63
CA GLN A 66 -12.62 12.12 31.51
C GLN A 66 -14.07 11.71 31.63
N LYS A 67 -14.38 10.86 32.61
CA LYS A 67 -15.74 10.50 32.99
C LYS A 67 -16.40 11.52 33.92
N GLY A 68 -15.88 12.72 34.14
CA GLY A 68 -16.31 13.45 35.31
C GLY A 68 -16.64 14.93 35.21
N ASN A 69 -16.03 15.75 34.35
CA ASN A 69 -16.33 17.18 34.29
C ASN A 69 -16.34 17.73 32.88
N PRO A 70 -17.50 18.24 32.39
CA PRO A 70 -17.56 18.87 31.05
C PRO A 70 -16.76 20.16 30.94
N GLU A 71 -16.43 20.80 32.06
CA GLU A 71 -15.73 22.09 32.13
C GLU A 71 -14.20 21.98 32.16
N ASP A 72 -13.64 20.78 32.26
CA ASP A 72 -12.21 20.61 32.17
C ASP A 72 -11.75 20.76 30.70
N ASP A 73 -11.04 21.83 30.43
CA ASP A 73 -10.48 22.13 29.12
C ASP A 73 -9.67 20.95 28.58
N LYS A 74 -10.13 20.39 27.45
CA LYS A 74 -9.58 19.20 26.81
C LYS A 74 -8.44 19.60 25.86
N TRP A 75 -7.33 20.03 26.42
CA TRP A 75 -6.17 20.48 25.66
C TRP A 75 -5.38 19.27 25.20
N THR A 76 -5.34 19.07 23.89
CA THR A 76 -4.58 18.00 23.24
C THR A 76 -3.58 18.61 22.28
N SER A 77 -2.32 18.20 22.39
CA SER A 77 -1.29 18.57 21.43
C SER A 77 -1.18 17.51 20.33
N ALA A 78 -0.90 17.93 19.10
CA ALA A 78 -0.94 17.06 17.92
C ALA A 78 0.40 16.38 17.59
N TRP A 79 1.18 15.97 18.59
CA TRP A 79 2.49 15.37 18.37
C TRP A 79 2.41 14.02 17.64
N LEU A 80 1.50 13.13 18.05
CA LEU A 80 1.31 11.85 17.37
C LEU A 80 0.79 12.02 15.94
N PHE A 81 -0.04 13.03 15.69
CA PHE A 81 -0.49 13.37 14.36
C PHE A 81 0.71 13.71 13.46
N ASN A 82 1.61 14.59 13.93
CA ASN A 82 2.79 14.98 13.19
C ASN A 82 3.73 13.79 12.90
N VAL A 83 3.89 12.89 13.87
CA VAL A 83 4.69 11.67 13.68
C VAL A 83 4.11 10.81 12.55
N ILE A 84 2.81 10.54 12.57
CA ILE A 84 2.17 9.68 11.58
C ILE A 84 2.17 10.33 10.21
N MET A 85 1.96 11.65 10.11
CA MET A 85 2.07 12.41 8.87
C MET A 85 3.46 12.26 8.22
N GLY A 86 4.52 12.44 9.00
CA GLY A 86 5.89 12.28 8.51
C GLY A 86 6.18 10.85 8.04
N LYS A 87 5.78 9.83 8.81
CA LYS A 87 5.95 8.43 8.43
C LYS A 87 5.11 8.02 7.21
N HIS A 88 3.93 8.59 7.05
CA HIS A 88 3.12 8.38 5.86
C HIS A 88 3.77 9.00 4.62
N ALA A 89 4.29 10.22 4.72
CA ALA A 89 5.03 10.86 3.63
C ALA A 89 6.24 10.00 3.19
N ASP A 90 7.02 9.46 4.15
CA ASP A 90 8.10 8.51 3.86
C ASP A 90 7.61 7.26 3.10
N ALA A 91 6.47 6.71 3.52
CA ALA A 91 5.92 5.49 2.92
C ALA A 91 5.42 5.71 1.49
N ILE A 92 4.79 6.86 1.22
CA ILE A 92 4.31 7.22 -0.13
C ILE A 92 5.46 7.60 -1.05
N ALA A 93 6.50 8.28 -0.54
CA ALA A 93 7.69 8.58 -1.33
C ALA A 93 8.40 7.31 -1.82
N ALA A 94 8.23 6.19 -1.10
CA ALA A 94 8.76 4.87 -1.45
C ALA A 94 7.67 3.95 -2.06
N TYR A 95 6.76 4.48 -2.88
CA TYR A 95 5.70 3.69 -3.53
C TYR A 95 6.31 2.56 -4.38
N PRO A 96 5.84 1.29 -4.22
CA PRO A 96 6.46 0.13 -4.85
C PRO A 96 6.12 -0.01 -6.32
N ALA A 97 7.10 -0.40 -7.13
CA ALA A 97 6.93 -0.86 -8.50
C ALA A 97 7.37 -2.32 -8.64
N PRO A 98 6.61 -3.18 -9.34
CA PRO A 98 6.97 -4.57 -9.54
C PRO A 98 7.87 -4.73 -10.76
N ALA A 99 8.94 -5.50 -10.63
CA ALA A 99 9.72 -6.02 -11.75
C ALA A 99 9.67 -7.55 -11.70
N ILE A 100 9.19 -8.16 -12.78
CA ILE A 100 9.05 -9.61 -12.87
C ILE A 100 10.28 -10.18 -13.55
N ARG A 101 10.97 -11.07 -12.84
CA ARG A 101 12.16 -11.75 -13.37
C ARG A 101 11.87 -13.23 -13.65
N PRO A 102 12.26 -13.76 -14.81
CA PRO A 102 12.10 -15.18 -15.12
C PRO A 102 13.07 -16.01 -14.29
N ARG A 103 12.62 -17.17 -13.79
CA ARG A 103 13.52 -18.16 -13.19
C ARG A 103 14.21 -19.02 -14.23
N GLU A 104 13.55 -19.23 -15.35
CA GLU A 104 14.05 -20.05 -16.44
C GLU A 104 14.15 -19.21 -17.73
N PRO A 105 15.12 -19.53 -18.63
CA PRO A 105 15.33 -18.74 -19.84
C PRO A 105 14.11 -18.64 -20.74
N ASP A 106 13.28 -19.70 -20.79
CA ASP A 106 12.09 -19.79 -21.64
C ASP A 106 10.96 -18.86 -21.17
N ASP A 107 10.99 -18.42 -19.91
CA ASP A 107 9.96 -17.55 -19.33
C ASP A 107 10.28 -16.05 -19.51
N ARG A 108 11.36 -15.69 -20.24
CA ARG A 108 11.79 -14.27 -20.41
C ARG A 108 10.74 -13.40 -21.08
N GLU A 109 10.15 -13.91 -22.15
CA GLU A 109 9.14 -13.16 -22.91
C GLU A 109 7.89 -12.93 -22.06
N GLU A 110 7.45 -13.95 -21.33
CA GLU A 110 6.28 -13.87 -20.46
C GLU A 110 6.54 -12.95 -19.26
N ALA A 111 7.71 -12.99 -18.65
CA ALA A 111 8.11 -12.09 -17.58
C ALA A 111 8.11 -10.62 -18.04
N ALA A 112 8.58 -10.34 -19.27
CA ALA A 112 8.56 -9.00 -19.85
C ALA A 112 7.14 -8.51 -20.09
N LYS A 113 6.25 -9.36 -20.62
CA LYS A 113 4.82 -9.05 -20.80
C LYS A 113 4.16 -8.75 -19.45
N LEU A 114 4.35 -9.60 -18.44
CA LEU A 114 3.82 -9.40 -17.10
C LEU A 114 4.31 -8.08 -16.47
N SER A 115 5.60 -7.77 -16.59
CA SER A 115 6.17 -6.51 -16.08
C SER A 115 5.52 -5.28 -16.71
N SER A 116 5.00 -5.41 -17.93
CA SER A 116 4.32 -4.32 -18.63
C SER A 116 2.81 -4.26 -18.31
N VAL A 117 2.17 -5.40 -18.10
CA VAL A 117 0.71 -5.50 -17.88
C VAL A 117 0.33 -5.24 -16.42
N LEU A 118 1.14 -5.69 -15.46
CA LEU A 118 0.84 -5.56 -14.02
C LEU A 118 0.65 -4.10 -13.57
N PRO A 119 1.49 -3.13 -13.96
CA PRO A 119 1.26 -1.73 -13.61
C PRO A 119 -0.11 -1.20 -14.08
N VAL A 120 -0.55 -1.60 -15.29
CA VAL A 120 -1.86 -1.19 -15.83
C VAL A 120 -3.01 -1.80 -15.03
N ILE A 121 -2.90 -3.08 -14.62
CA ILE A 121 -3.91 -3.71 -13.75
C ILE A 121 -3.99 -3.00 -12.40
N LEU A 122 -2.85 -2.59 -11.84
CA LEU A 122 -2.82 -1.86 -10.57
C LEU A 122 -3.41 -0.45 -10.73
N GLU A 123 -3.10 0.25 -11.82
CA GLU A 123 -3.69 1.55 -12.15
C GLU A 123 -5.22 1.46 -12.28
N GLN A 124 -5.75 0.43 -12.97
CA GLN A 124 -7.18 0.18 -13.09
C GLN A 124 -7.89 -0.13 -11.76
N ASN A 125 -7.14 -0.47 -10.73
CA ASN A 125 -7.62 -0.68 -9.36
C ASN A 125 -7.37 0.52 -8.44
N ASP A 126 -6.92 1.66 -8.97
CA ASP A 126 -6.52 2.84 -8.19
C ASP A 126 -5.59 2.47 -7.03
N PHE A 127 -4.65 1.54 -7.30
CA PHE A 127 -3.87 0.92 -6.23
C PHE A 127 -2.95 1.92 -5.50
N GLU A 128 -2.61 3.04 -6.10
CA GLU A 128 -1.86 4.11 -5.42
C GLU A 128 -2.68 4.69 -4.25
N GLU A 129 -3.99 4.93 -4.45
CA GLU A 129 -4.90 5.35 -3.39
C GLU A 129 -5.09 4.25 -2.34
N VAL A 130 -5.36 3.02 -2.79
CA VAL A 130 -5.46 1.84 -1.90
C VAL A 130 -4.20 1.66 -1.05
N TYR A 131 -3.02 1.86 -1.63
CA TYR A 131 -1.75 1.79 -0.91
C TYR A 131 -1.64 2.89 0.13
N SER A 132 -1.93 4.14 -0.24
CA SER A 132 -1.92 5.30 0.67
C SER A 132 -2.83 5.06 1.88
N ASP A 133 -4.08 4.68 1.66
CA ASP A 133 -5.06 4.42 2.72
C ASP A 133 -4.63 3.25 3.62
N SER A 134 -4.06 2.23 3.02
CA SER A 134 -3.53 1.08 3.76
C SER A 134 -2.33 1.47 4.62
N GLN A 135 -1.46 2.38 4.15
CA GLN A 135 -0.34 2.89 4.95
C GLN A 135 -0.85 3.72 6.14
N TRP A 136 -1.88 4.59 5.96
CA TRP A 136 -2.53 5.26 7.10
C TRP A 136 -3.00 4.26 8.15
N THR A 137 -3.69 3.21 7.73
CA THR A 137 -4.19 2.17 8.63
C THR A 137 -3.04 1.44 9.34
N LYS A 138 -1.99 1.05 8.60
CA LYS A 138 -0.81 0.37 9.15
C LYS A 138 -0.10 1.23 10.19
N LEU A 139 0.11 2.50 9.93
CA LEU A 139 0.82 3.41 10.82
C LEU A 139 0.03 3.69 12.10
N LYS A 140 -1.29 3.85 12.00
CA LYS A 140 -2.19 4.11 13.14
C LYS A 140 -2.45 2.86 13.97
N GLN A 141 -2.87 1.77 13.32
CA GLN A 141 -3.43 0.57 13.97
C GLN A 141 -2.44 -0.59 14.01
N GLY A 142 -1.33 -0.49 13.27
CA GLY A 142 -0.27 -1.48 13.25
C GLY A 142 -0.42 -2.60 12.23
N THR A 143 -1.51 -2.64 11.47
CA THR A 143 -1.77 -3.74 10.52
C THR A 143 -2.56 -3.25 9.33
N LEU A 144 -2.12 -3.62 8.13
CA LEU A 144 -2.91 -3.50 6.91
C LEU A 144 -3.29 -4.87 6.39
N ILE A 145 -4.40 -4.94 5.68
CA ILE A 145 -4.90 -6.15 5.04
C ILE A 145 -5.36 -5.79 3.64
N TRP A 146 -4.85 -6.50 2.61
CA TRP A 146 -5.32 -6.41 1.24
C TRP A 146 -6.07 -7.66 0.85
N HIS A 147 -7.19 -7.51 0.16
CA HIS A 147 -7.97 -8.58 -0.44
C HIS A 147 -7.76 -8.58 -1.96
N VAL A 148 -7.17 -9.66 -2.49
CA VAL A 148 -6.89 -9.87 -3.91
C VAL A 148 -7.88 -10.88 -4.47
N LYS A 149 -8.95 -10.40 -5.06
CA LYS A 149 -10.04 -11.25 -5.54
C LYS A 149 -10.27 -11.11 -7.05
N TRP A 150 -10.90 -12.12 -7.62
CA TRP A 150 -11.52 -12.02 -8.92
C TRP A 150 -12.93 -11.45 -8.76
N ASP A 151 -13.26 -10.42 -9.51
CA ASP A 151 -14.59 -9.80 -9.53
C ASP A 151 -15.24 -10.00 -10.90
N SER A 152 -16.18 -10.93 -10.98
CA SER A 152 -16.88 -11.26 -12.21
C SER A 152 -17.83 -10.17 -12.71
N SER A 153 -18.14 -9.16 -11.89
CA SER A 153 -19.04 -8.07 -12.28
C SER A 153 -18.34 -6.96 -13.07
N LYS A 154 -17.00 -6.86 -12.95
CA LYS A 154 -16.21 -5.86 -13.68
C LYS A 154 -16.26 -6.10 -15.20
N LEU A 155 -16.02 -5.05 -15.97
CA LEU A 155 -15.95 -5.07 -17.44
C LEU A 155 -17.17 -5.71 -18.11
N ASN A 156 -18.38 -5.35 -17.66
CA ASN A 156 -19.66 -5.85 -18.19
C ASN A 156 -19.79 -7.40 -18.16
N GLY A 157 -19.25 -8.03 -17.14
CA GLY A 157 -19.33 -9.49 -16.94
C GLY A 157 -18.13 -10.28 -17.45
N LEU A 158 -17.14 -9.64 -18.10
CA LEU A 158 -15.86 -10.28 -18.43
C LEU A 158 -15.05 -10.61 -17.16
N GLY A 159 -15.31 -9.88 -16.09
CA GLY A 159 -14.60 -9.97 -14.83
C GLY A 159 -13.22 -9.35 -14.88
N ASP A 160 -12.69 -8.97 -13.73
CA ASP A 160 -11.31 -8.50 -13.59
C ASP A 160 -10.80 -8.68 -12.16
N ILE A 161 -9.49 -8.52 -11.98
CA ILE A 161 -8.84 -8.55 -10.68
C ILE A 161 -9.24 -7.31 -9.89
N SER A 162 -9.52 -7.51 -8.60
CA SER A 162 -9.80 -6.43 -7.66
C SER A 162 -8.88 -6.53 -6.46
N VAL A 163 -8.17 -5.44 -6.17
CA VAL A 163 -7.33 -5.31 -4.98
C VAL A 163 -7.94 -4.24 -4.09
N GLN A 164 -8.37 -4.60 -2.89
CA GLN A 164 -9.09 -3.71 -1.99
C GLN A 164 -8.50 -3.76 -0.58
N PRO A 165 -8.47 -2.63 0.16
CA PRO A 165 -8.14 -2.64 1.57
C PRO A 165 -9.28 -3.29 2.36
N VAL A 166 -8.92 -3.97 3.44
CA VAL A 166 -9.88 -4.61 4.35
C VAL A 166 -9.71 -4.03 5.74
N ASP A 167 -10.83 -3.60 6.32
CA ASP A 167 -10.84 -3.13 7.71
C ASP A 167 -10.62 -4.32 8.66
N ILE A 168 -9.65 -4.15 9.55
CA ILE A 168 -9.33 -5.18 10.55
C ILE A 168 -10.53 -5.49 11.46
N LEU A 169 -11.46 -4.56 11.70
CA LEU A 169 -12.66 -4.81 12.51
C LEU A 169 -13.65 -5.75 11.83
N SER A 170 -13.63 -5.82 10.51
CA SER A 170 -14.49 -6.69 9.69
C SER A 170 -13.85 -8.03 9.36
N PHE A 171 -12.58 -8.25 9.72
CA PHE A 171 -11.79 -9.41 9.32
C PHE A 171 -11.47 -10.31 10.51
N PHE A 172 -11.81 -11.59 10.45
CA PHE A 172 -11.67 -12.55 11.55
C PHE A 172 -10.90 -13.79 11.11
N TRP A 173 -9.95 -14.19 11.94
CA TRP A 173 -9.07 -15.35 11.74
C TRP A 173 -8.94 -16.16 13.02
N GLU A 174 -8.36 -17.34 12.95
CA GLU A 174 -8.13 -18.20 14.10
C GLU A 174 -7.15 -17.56 15.11
N PRO A 175 -7.57 -17.37 16.36
CA PRO A 175 -6.69 -16.80 17.39
C PRO A 175 -5.45 -17.66 17.62
N GLY A 176 -4.30 -17.02 17.85
CA GLY A 176 -3.03 -17.70 18.11
C GLY A 176 -2.24 -18.11 16.86
N VAL A 177 -2.73 -17.81 15.66
CA VAL A 177 -2.04 -18.09 14.40
C VAL A 177 -1.18 -16.90 14.00
N ARG A 178 0.09 -17.14 13.67
CA ARG A 178 1.03 -16.13 13.17
C ARG A 178 1.00 -15.98 11.64
N ASP A 179 0.71 -17.06 10.94
CA ASP A 179 0.63 -17.09 9.48
C ASP A 179 -0.82 -17.29 9.05
N LEU A 180 -1.38 -16.28 8.36
CA LEU A 180 -2.76 -16.31 7.92
C LEU A 180 -3.10 -17.55 7.09
N GLN A 181 -2.15 -18.05 6.28
CA GLN A 181 -2.36 -19.21 5.43
C GLN A 181 -2.56 -20.51 6.22
N LYS A 182 -2.17 -20.52 7.50
CA LYS A 182 -2.37 -21.66 8.44
C LYS A 182 -3.68 -21.59 9.22
N SER A 183 -4.42 -20.47 9.12
CA SER A 183 -5.76 -20.36 9.72
C SER A 183 -6.70 -21.39 9.10
N LYS A 184 -7.51 -22.04 9.92
CA LYS A 184 -8.50 -23.02 9.43
C LYS A 184 -9.66 -22.34 8.73
N ASN A 185 -10.10 -21.20 9.25
CA ASN A 185 -11.18 -20.40 8.69
C ASN A 185 -10.78 -18.92 8.68
N ILE A 186 -11.30 -18.19 7.72
CA ILE A 186 -11.25 -16.73 7.66
C ILE A 186 -12.66 -16.24 7.37
N PHE A 187 -13.07 -15.17 8.06
CA PHE A 187 -14.36 -14.55 7.83
C PHE A 187 -14.16 -13.06 7.54
N LEU A 188 -14.87 -12.58 6.53
CA LEU A 188 -15.01 -11.17 6.24
C LEU A 188 -16.48 -10.81 6.39
N THR A 189 -16.79 -9.76 7.17
CA THR A 189 -18.16 -9.34 7.45
C THR A 189 -18.44 -7.98 6.83
N GLU A 190 -19.59 -7.86 6.21
CA GLU A 190 -20.07 -6.63 5.59
C GLU A 190 -21.53 -6.39 5.96
N MET A 191 -21.91 -5.12 6.20
CA MET A 191 -23.30 -4.74 6.45
C MET A 191 -23.93 -4.24 5.14
N VAL A 192 -24.92 -4.96 4.65
CA VAL A 192 -25.60 -4.70 3.37
C VAL A 192 -27.08 -4.40 3.64
N ASP A 193 -27.66 -3.48 2.87
CA ASP A 193 -29.09 -3.16 2.96
C ASP A 193 -29.95 -4.36 2.57
N ASN A 194 -31.01 -4.58 3.34
CA ASN A 194 -31.90 -5.72 3.15
C ASN A 194 -32.62 -5.70 1.80
N ASP A 195 -32.94 -4.51 1.29
CA ASP A 195 -33.60 -4.36 -0.01
C ASP A 195 -32.71 -4.84 -1.14
N LEU A 196 -31.41 -4.45 -1.11
CA LEU A 196 -30.41 -4.93 -2.09
C LEU A 196 -30.20 -6.44 -1.98
N LEU A 197 -30.19 -6.98 -0.76
CA LEU A 197 -30.06 -8.42 -0.54
C LEU A 197 -31.24 -9.21 -1.09
N VAL A 198 -32.47 -8.71 -0.89
CA VAL A 198 -33.68 -9.36 -1.40
C VAL A 198 -33.79 -9.24 -2.92
N GLU A 199 -33.33 -8.13 -3.50
CA GLU A 199 -33.27 -7.97 -4.95
C GLU A 199 -32.32 -8.98 -5.59
N LYS A 200 -31.13 -9.12 -5.03
CA LYS A 200 -30.10 -10.06 -5.53
C LYS A 200 -30.41 -11.52 -5.20
N TYR A 201 -31.00 -11.78 -4.01
CA TYR A 201 -31.32 -13.11 -3.48
C TYR A 201 -32.76 -13.16 -2.96
N PRO A 202 -33.76 -13.38 -3.84
CA PRO A 202 -35.18 -13.38 -3.46
C PRO A 202 -35.56 -14.40 -2.37
N GLU A 203 -34.76 -15.45 -2.20
CA GLU A 203 -34.92 -16.50 -1.19
C GLU A 203 -34.74 -16.00 0.26
N LEU A 204 -34.16 -14.81 0.44
CA LEU A 204 -33.96 -14.18 1.73
C LEU A 204 -35.20 -13.43 2.24
N ARG A 205 -36.24 -13.29 1.41
CA ARG A 205 -37.46 -12.56 1.79
C ARG A 205 -38.10 -13.18 3.05
N GLY A 206 -38.18 -12.38 4.12
CA GLY A 206 -38.71 -12.81 5.42
C GLY A 206 -37.76 -13.61 6.31
N LYS A 207 -36.52 -13.85 5.88
CA LYS A 207 -35.48 -14.52 6.68
C LYS A 207 -34.41 -13.58 7.22
N LEU A 208 -34.43 -12.31 6.81
CA LEU A 208 -33.45 -11.33 7.22
C LEU A 208 -33.74 -10.85 8.64
N ASN A 209 -32.77 -11.04 9.52
CA ASN A 209 -32.80 -10.51 10.87
C ASN A 209 -31.67 -9.50 10.99
N SER A 210 -32.02 -8.23 11.25
CA SER A 210 -31.04 -7.22 11.59
C SER A 210 -30.41 -7.58 12.93
N ASN A 211 -29.24 -8.19 12.91
CA ASN A 211 -28.46 -8.46 14.12
C ASN A 211 -27.13 -7.73 14.09
N PRO A 212 -27.11 -6.41 14.42
CA PRO A 212 -25.93 -5.57 14.33
C PRO A 212 -24.89 -5.84 15.43
N GLN A 213 -25.14 -6.79 16.34
CA GLN A 213 -24.33 -7.00 17.55
C GLN A 213 -22.93 -7.54 17.30
N ILE A 214 -22.62 -8.01 16.10
CA ILE A 214 -21.35 -8.71 15.83
C ILE A 214 -20.24 -7.74 15.42
N GLN A 215 -20.53 -6.58 14.87
CA GLN A 215 -19.50 -5.66 14.38
C GLN A 215 -19.23 -4.53 15.37
N GLN A 216 -18.01 -4.42 15.88
CA GLN A 216 -17.53 -3.23 16.56
C GLN A 216 -17.24 -2.12 15.54
N LYS A 217 -17.41 -0.87 15.95
CA LYS A 217 -17.28 0.29 15.09
C LYS A 217 -16.35 1.32 15.68
N TYR A 218 -15.78 2.10 14.80
CA TYR A 218 -15.09 3.33 15.17
C TYR A 218 -16.09 4.36 15.72
N ASN A 219 -15.61 5.22 16.61
CA ASN A 219 -16.37 6.37 17.07
C ASN A 219 -16.33 7.45 15.98
N THR A 220 -17.27 7.41 15.05
CA THR A 220 -17.40 8.40 13.97
C THR A 220 -18.29 9.56 14.39
N ASP A 221 -18.24 10.68 13.66
CA ASP A 221 -19.15 11.80 13.85
C ASP A 221 -20.54 11.48 13.29
N ASP A 222 -20.58 10.57 12.31
CA ASP A 222 -21.81 10.14 11.67
C ASP A 222 -22.52 9.09 12.52
N VAL A 223 -23.82 9.24 12.67
CA VAL A 223 -24.68 8.22 13.26
C VAL A 223 -25.05 7.22 12.18
N ILE A 224 -24.36 6.08 12.18
CA ILE A 224 -24.69 5.01 11.24
C ILE A 224 -25.93 4.28 11.73
N ASN A 225 -27.03 4.40 11.00
CA ASN A 225 -28.23 3.62 11.23
C ASN A 225 -28.08 2.22 10.61
N PHE A 226 -28.33 1.19 11.42
CA PHE A 226 -28.30 -0.22 10.99
C PHE A 226 -29.70 -0.84 10.88
N ASP A 227 -30.74 -0.03 11.05
CA ASP A 227 -32.08 -0.46 10.77
C ASP A 227 -32.16 -0.87 9.28
N ASN A 228 -32.79 -1.96 8.97
CA ASN A 228 -32.87 -2.51 7.61
C ASN A 228 -31.53 -2.96 6.99
N LYS A 229 -30.49 -3.26 7.80
CA LYS A 229 -29.23 -3.87 7.31
C LYS A 229 -29.00 -5.24 7.91
N SER A 230 -28.52 -6.15 7.10
CA SER A 230 -28.12 -7.50 7.54
C SER A 230 -26.63 -7.71 7.31
N MET A 231 -26.03 -8.49 8.20
CA MET A 231 -24.63 -8.86 8.10
C MET A 231 -24.46 -10.00 7.11
N VAL A 232 -23.73 -9.73 6.06
CA VAL A 232 -23.23 -10.73 5.10
C VAL A 232 -21.88 -11.20 5.57
N VAL A 233 -21.65 -12.49 5.55
CA VAL A 233 -20.39 -13.12 5.96
C VAL A 233 -19.81 -13.89 4.78
N ASP A 234 -18.63 -13.50 4.37
CA ASP A 234 -17.80 -14.22 3.43
C ASP A 234 -16.88 -15.16 4.22
N TRP A 235 -17.14 -16.46 4.11
CA TRP A 235 -16.43 -17.51 4.83
C TRP A 235 -15.47 -18.22 3.89
N TYR A 236 -14.18 -18.14 4.18
CA TYR A 236 -13.10 -18.85 3.51
C TYR A 236 -12.59 -19.97 4.42
N TYR A 237 -12.44 -21.19 3.88
CA TYR A 237 -11.96 -22.32 4.66
C TYR A 237 -11.22 -23.31 3.78
N LYS A 238 -10.29 -24.05 4.39
CA LYS A 238 -9.47 -25.03 3.68
C LYS A 238 -9.92 -26.45 4.04
N LYS A 239 -10.05 -27.30 3.01
CA LYS A 239 -10.30 -28.73 3.14
C LYS A 239 -9.20 -29.52 2.45
N TYR A 240 -8.93 -30.71 2.96
CA TYR A 240 -8.01 -31.64 2.32
C TYR A 240 -8.82 -32.56 1.41
N GLN A 241 -8.63 -32.46 0.08
CA GLN A 241 -9.33 -33.23 -0.93
C GLN A 241 -8.31 -33.76 -1.96
N ASN A 242 -8.45 -34.99 -2.36
CA ASN A 242 -7.62 -35.63 -3.40
C ASN A 242 -6.10 -35.43 -3.20
N GLY A 243 -5.62 -35.48 -1.95
CA GLY A 243 -4.21 -35.35 -1.61
C GLY A 243 -3.67 -33.92 -1.60
N ARG A 244 -4.51 -32.90 -1.83
CA ARG A 244 -4.15 -31.49 -1.79
C ARG A 244 -5.06 -30.66 -0.88
N GLN A 245 -4.57 -29.55 -0.41
CA GLN A 245 -5.35 -28.57 0.32
C GLN A 245 -6.10 -27.67 -0.69
N VAL A 246 -7.41 -27.62 -0.58
CA VAL A 246 -8.32 -26.88 -1.46
C VAL A 246 -8.97 -25.76 -0.66
N LEU A 247 -8.98 -24.55 -1.23
CA LEU A 247 -9.64 -23.39 -0.66
C LEU A 247 -11.09 -23.34 -1.11
N HIS A 248 -12.02 -23.40 -0.17
CA HIS A 248 -13.43 -23.20 -0.40
C HIS A 248 -13.91 -21.83 0.10
N PHE A 249 -15.00 -21.39 -0.50
CA PHE A 249 -15.66 -20.13 -0.18
C PHE A 249 -17.15 -20.36 -0.02
N ALA A 250 -17.76 -19.70 0.97
CA ALA A 250 -19.20 -19.62 1.11
C ALA A 250 -19.61 -18.21 1.55
N LYS A 251 -20.65 -17.67 0.92
CA LYS A 251 -21.30 -16.43 1.31
C LYS A 251 -22.59 -16.77 2.05
N LEU A 252 -22.76 -16.22 3.24
CA LEU A 252 -23.91 -16.53 4.09
C LEU A 252 -24.51 -15.29 4.76
N VAL A 253 -25.80 -15.34 5.05
CA VAL A 253 -26.54 -14.37 5.85
C VAL A 253 -27.30 -15.11 6.94
N GLY A 254 -26.92 -14.91 8.20
CA GLY A 254 -27.43 -15.73 9.28
C GLY A 254 -27.17 -17.21 9.05
N ASP A 255 -28.21 -18.03 9.02
CA ASP A 255 -28.12 -19.49 8.79
C ASP A 255 -28.26 -19.86 7.31
N THR A 256 -28.48 -18.90 6.41
CA THR A 256 -28.74 -19.16 4.99
C THR A 256 -27.46 -19.00 4.17
N ILE A 257 -27.12 -20.03 3.38
CA ILE A 257 -26.01 -19.99 2.44
C ILE A 257 -26.52 -19.45 1.11
N LEU A 258 -25.94 -18.32 0.67
CA LEU A 258 -26.27 -17.67 -0.59
C LEU A 258 -25.52 -18.28 -1.76
N GLN A 259 -24.23 -18.52 -1.56
CA GLN A 259 -23.33 -19.08 -2.54
C GLN A 259 -22.29 -19.95 -1.82
N ALA A 260 -21.92 -21.07 -2.41
CA ALA A 260 -20.83 -21.88 -1.90
C ALA A 260 -20.14 -22.65 -3.04
N THR A 261 -18.82 -22.63 -3.04
CA THR A 261 -18.02 -23.37 -4.04
C THR A 261 -18.23 -24.88 -3.95
N GLU A 262 -18.46 -25.44 -2.76
CA GLU A 262 -18.75 -26.85 -2.60
C GLU A 262 -20.11 -27.29 -3.17
N ASN A 263 -21.03 -26.35 -3.36
CA ASN A 263 -22.33 -26.61 -3.95
C ASN A 263 -22.33 -26.51 -5.48
N ASP A 264 -21.23 -25.98 -6.07
CA ASP A 264 -21.04 -25.90 -7.53
C ASP A 264 -20.43 -27.23 -8.03
N THR A 265 -21.31 -28.18 -8.30
CA THR A 265 -20.95 -29.51 -8.81
C THR A 265 -21.15 -29.66 -10.31
N GLU A 266 -21.61 -28.58 -10.99
CA GLU A 266 -21.92 -28.64 -12.41
C GLU A 266 -20.63 -28.56 -13.25
N GLN A 267 -20.48 -29.54 -14.15
CA GLN A 267 -19.39 -29.53 -15.13
C GLN A 267 -19.71 -28.49 -16.21
N ARG A 268 -18.80 -27.55 -16.41
CA ARG A 268 -18.91 -26.56 -17.50
C ARG A 268 -18.47 -27.20 -18.81
N TYR A 269 -19.20 -26.90 -19.89
CA TYR A 269 -18.90 -27.33 -21.23
C TYR A 269 -18.73 -26.13 -22.15
N ASP A 270 -17.65 -26.14 -22.94
CA ASP A 270 -17.47 -25.19 -24.02
C ASP A 270 -17.99 -25.82 -25.33
N THR A 271 -18.60 -25.00 -26.16
CA THR A 271 -19.20 -25.41 -27.41
C THR A 271 -18.27 -25.04 -28.56
N MET A 272 -17.57 -26.03 -29.10
CA MET A 272 -16.73 -25.85 -30.28
C MET A 272 -17.48 -26.29 -31.55
N THR A 273 -17.50 -25.40 -32.54
CA THR A 273 -17.95 -25.75 -33.88
C THR A 273 -16.78 -26.29 -34.68
N MET A 274 -16.81 -27.55 -35.02
CA MET A 274 -15.77 -28.20 -35.85
C MET A 274 -15.84 -27.70 -37.31
N PRO A 275 -14.77 -27.81 -38.10
CA PRO A 275 -14.75 -27.43 -39.50
C PRO A 275 -15.82 -28.11 -40.38
N ASP A 276 -16.33 -29.24 -39.97
CA ASP A 276 -17.42 -29.98 -40.61
C ASP A 276 -18.83 -29.50 -40.25
N GLY A 277 -18.91 -28.41 -39.40
CA GLY A 277 -20.18 -27.89 -38.92
C GLY A 277 -20.81 -28.63 -37.74
N SER A 278 -20.15 -29.66 -37.23
CA SER A 278 -20.61 -30.36 -36.02
C SER A 278 -20.29 -29.55 -34.77
N ILE A 279 -21.24 -29.57 -33.83
CA ILE A 279 -21.08 -28.89 -32.51
C ILE A 279 -20.63 -29.96 -31.52
N VAL A 280 -19.41 -29.80 -31.00
CA VAL A 280 -18.86 -30.69 -29.97
C VAL A 280 -18.78 -29.88 -28.66
N GLN A 281 -19.35 -30.46 -27.61
CA GLN A 281 -19.22 -29.95 -26.25
C GLN A 281 -18.02 -30.64 -25.58
N GLN A 282 -17.00 -29.82 -25.26
CA GLN A 282 -15.86 -30.30 -24.48
C GLN A 282 -15.99 -29.79 -23.04
N PRO A 283 -15.74 -30.67 -22.05
CA PRO A 283 -15.71 -30.22 -20.64
C PRO A 283 -14.56 -29.25 -20.42
N VAL A 284 -14.87 -28.07 -19.91
CA VAL A 284 -13.89 -27.01 -19.61
C VAL A 284 -13.69 -26.95 -18.10
N GLY A 285 -12.50 -27.34 -17.67
CA GLY A 285 -12.14 -27.37 -16.25
C GLY A 285 -12.91 -28.42 -15.44
N LYS A 286 -12.71 -28.37 -14.14
CA LYS A 286 -13.45 -29.17 -13.17
C LYS A 286 -14.41 -28.30 -12.38
N PRO A 287 -15.50 -28.86 -11.78
CA PRO A 287 -16.39 -28.09 -10.92
C PRO A 287 -15.65 -27.45 -9.75
N MET A 288 -16.12 -26.30 -9.27
CA MET A 288 -15.51 -25.63 -8.10
C MET A 288 -15.59 -26.47 -6.82
N ALA A 289 -16.51 -27.43 -6.74
CA ALA A 289 -16.56 -28.42 -5.66
C ALA A 289 -15.26 -29.24 -5.55
N GLU A 290 -14.55 -29.47 -6.67
CA GLU A 290 -13.30 -30.22 -6.71
C GLU A 290 -12.04 -29.34 -6.73
N THR A 291 -12.09 -28.17 -7.41
CA THR A 291 -10.95 -27.28 -7.58
C THR A 291 -10.85 -26.25 -6.47
N GLY A 292 -11.97 -25.90 -5.85
CA GLY A 292 -12.07 -24.78 -4.90
C GLY A 292 -12.28 -23.44 -5.59
N LEU A 293 -12.10 -22.36 -4.81
CA LEU A 293 -12.23 -20.99 -5.29
C LEU A 293 -11.05 -20.60 -6.17
N TYR A 294 -9.85 -20.95 -5.73
CA TYR A 294 -8.58 -20.60 -6.40
C TYR A 294 -7.66 -21.82 -6.49
N ASP A 295 -7.00 -21.96 -7.64
CA ASP A 295 -6.14 -23.10 -7.94
C ASP A 295 -4.87 -23.17 -7.09
N ASP A 296 -4.42 -22.02 -6.57
CA ASP A 296 -3.27 -21.93 -5.67
C ASP A 296 -3.58 -22.46 -4.25
N GLY A 297 -4.87 -22.57 -3.89
CA GLY A 297 -5.31 -23.04 -2.56
C GLY A 297 -4.96 -22.07 -1.43
N GLU A 298 -4.54 -20.85 -1.73
CA GLU A 298 -4.20 -19.82 -0.75
C GLU A 298 -5.37 -18.87 -0.48
N TYR A 299 -5.46 -18.40 0.77
CA TYR A 299 -6.40 -17.33 1.11
C TYR A 299 -6.05 -16.05 0.35
N PRO A 300 -7.05 -15.36 -0.26
CA PRO A 300 -6.81 -14.19 -1.09
C PRO A 300 -6.52 -12.92 -0.27
N PHE A 301 -5.82 -13.04 0.83
CA PHE A 301 -5.54 -11.94 1.74
C PHE A 301 -4.05 -11.82 2.00
N VAL A 302 -3.55 -10.60 1.91
CA VAL A 302 -2.18 -10.24 2.31
C VAL A 302 -2.24 -9.39 3.54
N VAL A 303 -1.52 -9.80 4.57
CA VAL A 303 -1.42 -9.05 5.84
C VAL A 303 0.01 -8.54 5.99
N ASP A 304 0.15 -7.28 6.39
CA ASP A 304 1.42 -6.69 6.78
C ASP A 304 1.29 -5.98 8.12
N ALA A 305 2.15 -6.35 9.07
CA ALA A 305 2.20 -5.78 10.40
C ALA A 305 3.40 -4.84 10.52
N LEU A 306 3.17 -3.64 11.08
CA LEU A 306 4.23 -2.65 11.29
C LEU A 306 5.24 -3.14 12.32
N PHE A 307 4.78 -3.43 13.53
CA PHE A 307 5.57 -4.03 14.60
C PHE A 307 4.94 -5.38 14.96
N PRO A 308 5.56 -6.49 14.56
CA PRO A 308 4.96 -7.81 14.71
C PRO A 308 4.85 -8.23 16.18
N VAL A 309 3.81 -9.03 16.48
CA VAL A 309 3.55 -9.62 17.79
C VAL A 309 3.60 -11.12 17.68
N GLU A 310 4.27 -11.78 18.61
CA GLU A 310 4.29 -13.25 18.66
C GLU A 310 2.89 -13.81 18.90
N GLY A 311 2.53 -14.85 18.14
CA GLY A 311 1.22 -15.50 18.24
C GLY A 311 0.05 -14.74 17.63
N SER A 312 0.31 -13.67 16.85
CA SER A 312 -0.74 -12.93 16.13
C SER A 312 -0.27 -12.54 14.74
N ILE A 313 -1.20 -12.41 13.80
CA ILE A 313 -0.94 -11.77 12.50
C ILE A 313 -0.98 -10.25 12.59
N ALA A 314 -1.62 -9.71 13.63
CA ALA A 314 -1.75 -8.27 13.84
C ALA A 314 -0.57 -7.73 14.66
N GLY A 315 -0.13 -6.51 14.31
CA GLY A 315 0.97 -5.81 14.95
C GLY A 315 0.55 -4.58 15.76
N TYR A 316 1.53 -3.83 16.26
CA TYR A 316 1.38 -2.52 16.87
C TYR A 316 1.58 -1.39 15.87
N GLY A 317 0.91 -0.24 16.11
CA GLY A 317 1.12 1.00 15.40
C GLY A 317 1.97 2.00 16.20
N TYR A 318 2.28 3.14 15.57
CA TYR A 318 3.00 4.23 16.25
C TYR A 318 2.18 4.84 17.39
N ILE A 319 0.84 4.84 17.28
CA ILE A 319 -0.04 5.31 18.35
C ILE A 319 0.13 4.45 19.60
N ASP A 320 0.22 3.14 19.46
CA ASP A 320 0.38 2.24 20.61
C ASP A 320 1.67 2.52 21.39
N ILE A 321 2.73 2.91 20.68
CA ILE A 321 4.04 3.21 21.28
C ILE A 321 4.01 4.60 21.92
N GLY A 322 3.48 5.60 21.19
CA GLY A 322 3.58 7.01 21.57
C GLY A 322 2.49 7.51 22.51
N LYS A 323 1.34 6.82 22.64
CA LYS A 323 0.16 7.30 23.38
C LYS A 323 0.43 7.62 24.86
N SER A 324 1.27 6.84 25.51
CA SER A 324 1.59 7.06 26.95
C SER A 324 2.38 8.36 27.13
N THR A 325 3.38 8.60 26.28
CA THR A 325 4.20 9.82 26.31
C THR A 325 3.36 11.04 25.91
N GLN A 326 2.52 10.91 24.88
CA GLN A 326 1.57 11.95 24.46
C GLN A 326 0.62 12.34 25.59
N GLU A 327 0.07 11.38 26.32
CA GLU A 327 -0.81 11.64 27.46
C GLU A 327 -0.09 12.43 28.57
N GLN A 328 1.17 12.12 28.86
CA GLN A 328 1.98 12.85 29.83
C GLN A 328 2.23 14.29 29.37
N ILE A 329 2.55 14.50 28.08
CA ILE A 329 2.74 15.82 27.48
C ILE A 329 1.45 16.65 27.66
N ASP A 330 0.30 16.10 27.30
CA ASP A 330 -0.97 16.78 27.36
C ASP A 330 -1.36 17.15 28.79
N ARG A 331 -1.18 16.23 29.76
CA ARG A 331 -1.41 16.51 31.20
C ARG A 331 -0.50 17.61 31.74
N MET A 332 0.76 17.60 31.34
CA MET A 332 1.71 18.64 31.77
C MET A 332 1.36 19.99 31.14
N ASN A 333 1.06 20.05 29.84
CA ASN A 333 0.58 21.26 29.20
C ASN A 333 -0.66 21.82 29.88
N GLN A 334 -1.64 20.98 30.17
CA GLN A 334 -2.84 21.37 30.88
C GLN A 334 -2.53 21.95 32.26
N ALA A 335 -1.63 21.32 33.02
CA ALA A 335 -1.22 21.81 34.34
C ALA A 335 -0.52 23.18 34.27
N ILE A 336 0.38 23.37 33.27
CA ILE A 336 1.07 24.64 33.05
C ILE A 336 0.09 25.75 32.70
N VAL A 337 -0.82 25.49 31.74
CA VAL A 337 -1.82 26.49 31.31
C VAL A 337 -2.79 26.82 32.44
N LYS A 338 -3.30 25.82 33.18
CA LYS A 338 -4.17 26.07 34.34
C LYS A 338 -3.46 26.92 35.41
N ASN A 339 -2.20 26.64 35.70
CA ASN A 339 -1.42 27.43 36.64
C ASN A 339 -1.22 28.89 36.14
N ALA A 340 -0.91 29.06 34.84
CA ALA A 340 -0.82 30.38 34.26
C ALA A 340 -2.14 31.19 34.35
N ILE A 341 -3.27 30.54 34.04
CA ILE A 341 -4.60 31.16 34.17
C ILE A 341 -4.89 31.56 35.63
N MET A 342 -4.61 30.64 36.58
CA MET A 342 -4.79 30.95 38.01
C MET A 342 -3.88 32.07 38.50
N ALA A 343 -2.67 32.19 37.97
CA ALA A 343 -1.73 33.25 38.32
C ALA A 343 -2.16 34.61 37.73
N THR A 344 -2.80 34.61 36.55
CA THR A 344 -3.28 35.85 35.90
C THR A 344 -4.65 36.29 36.39
N THR A 345 -5.42 35.40 37.02
CA THR A 345 -6.74 35.71 37.57
C THR A 345 -6.69 35.61 39.10
N PRO A 346 -6.23 36.64 39.80
CA PRO A 346 -6.08 36.61 41.25
C PRO A 346 -7.42 36.36 41.95
N ARG A 347 -7.45 35.39 42.85
CA ARG A 347 -8.60 35.09 43.70
C ARG A 347 -8.34 35.60 45.11
N TRP A 348 -9.39 35.98 45.79
CA TRP A 348 -9.30 36.62 47.11
C TRP A 348 -10.22 35.91 48.11
N PHE A 349 -9.72 35.73 49.33
CA PHE A 349 -10.58 35.47 50.45
C PHE A 349 -11.17 36.79 50.91
N LYS A 350 -12.49 36.86 50.93
CA LYS A 350 -13.21 38.02 51.37
C LYS A 350 -13.98 37.66 52.64
N ARG A 351 -14.00 38.58 53.62
CA ARG A 351 -14.84 38.46 54.79
C ARG A 351 -16.29 38.65 54.39
N SER A 352 -17.20 37.84 54.95
CA SER A 352 -18.65 37.89 54.62
C SER A 352 -19.43 39.00 55.32
N ASP A 353 -18.76 39.96 55.98
CA ASP A 353 -19.36 41.06 56.71
C ASP A 353 -19.81 42.27 55.84
N GLY A 354 -19.60 42.18 54.51
CA GLY A 354 -19.98 43.23 53.56
C GLY A 354 -19.06 44.44 53.51
N SER A 355 -17.91 44.40 54.19
CA SER A 355 -17.00 45.53 54.31
C SER A 355 -16.36 46.03 52.98
N VAL A 356 -16.37 45.24 51.91
CA VAL A 356 -15.81 45.58 50.60
C VAL A 356 -16.89 45.58 49.55
N ASN A 357 -16.97 46.63 48.73
CA ASN A 357 -17.87 46.72 47.58
C ASN A 357 -17.35 45.84 46.44
N GLU A 358 -17.95 44.64 46.22
CA GLU A 358 -17.54 43.66 45.21
C GLU A 358 -17.70 44.17 43.79
N GLN A 359 -18.74 44.98 43.51
CA GLN A 359 -19.00 45.49 42.17
C GLN A 359 -17.96 46.49 41.74
N GLU A 360 -17.51 47.33 42.66
CA GLU A 360 -16.44 48.29 42.38
C GLU A 360 -15.06 47.62 42.33
N PHE A 361 -14.81 46.61 43.15
CA PHE A 361 -13.59 45.81 43.11
C PHE A 361 -13.45 45.02 41.82
N ALA A 362 -14.51 44.55 41.24
CA ALA A 362 -14.52 43.82 39.96
C ALA A 362 -14.46 44.76 38.74
N ASP A 363 -14.78 46.03 38.89
CA ASP A 363 -14.80 47.04 37.82
C ASP A 363 -13.46 47.75 37.69
N TRP A 364 -12.63 47.32 36.78
CA TRP A 364 -11.29 47.86 36.48
C TRP A 364 -11.30 49.31 35.98
N THR A 365 -12.47 49.83 35.60
CA THR A 365 -12.59 51.24 35.14
C THR A 365 -12.68 52.23 36.28
N LYS A 366 -12.97 51.75 37.48
CA LYS A 366 -13.09 52.58 38.66
C LYS A 366 -11.76 52.66 39.42
N PRO A 367 -11.19 53.86 39.62
CA PRO A 367 -9.92 54.05 40.32
C PRO A 367 -10.06 53.85 41.86
N PHE A 368 -11.26 53.85 42.43
CA PHE A 368 -11.50 53.74 43.87
C PHE A 368 -12.55 52.65 44.15
N VAL A 369 -12.29 51.89 45.22
CA VAL A 369 -13.22 50.89 45.76
C VAL A 369 -13.69 51.39 47.13
N HIS A 370 -14.98 51.56 47.31
CA HIS A 370 -15.56 51.99 48.58
C HIS A 370 -15.60 50.84 49.59
N VAL A 371 -15.24 51.19 50.84
CA VAL A 371 -15.15 50.24 51.94
C VAL A 371 -15.98 50.76 53.09
N ASP A 372 -16.91 49.95 53.57
CA ASP A 372 -17.74 50.28 54.78
C ASP A 372 -17.02 49.75 56.02
N GLY A 373 -16.47 50.68 56.84
CA GLY A 373 -15.79 50.32 58.06
C GLY A 373 -14.26 50.29 57.99
N ASN A 374 -13.66 49.64 58.98
CA ASN A 374 -12.21 49.60 59.12
C ASN A 374 -11.60 48.50 58.21
N LEU A 375 -10.69 48.86 57.32
CA LEU A 375 -10.00 47.91 56.45
C LEU A 375 -8.97 47.13 57.29
N GLY A 376 -9.38 46.03 57.90
CA GLY A 376 -8.47 45.12 58.57
C GLY A 376 -7.64 44.32 57.56
N GLN A 377 -6.42 43.93 57.97
CA GLN A 377 -5.55 43.09 57.10
C GLN A 377 -6.23 41.79 56.63
N ASP A 378 -7.26 41.31 57.33
CA ASP A 378 -8.02 40.08 57.04
C ASP A 378 -9.31 40.32 56.22
N SER A 379 -9.61 41.56 55.84
CA SER A 379 -10.83 41.86 55.07
C SER A 379 -10.77 41.35 53.65
N LEU A 380 -9.59 41.34 53.05
CA LEU A 380 -9.32 40.85 51.71
C LEU A 380 -7.90 40.26 51.67
N VAL A 381 -7.82 38.94 51.55
CA VAL A 381 -6.51 38.24 51.50
C VAL A 381 -6.37 37.57 50.15
N PRO A 382 -5.31 37.90 49.38
CA PRO A 382 -5.09 37.25 48.10
C PRO A 382 -4.76 35.76 48.30
N ILE A 383 -5.41 34.90 47.52
CA ILE A 383 -5.04 33.49 47.44
C ILE A 383 -3.78 33.40 46.64
N GLN A 384 -2.66 33.13 47.31
CA GLN A 384 -1.38 32.99 46.65
C GLN A 384 -1.39 31.72 45.77
N VAL A 385 -1.19 31.89 44.49
CA VAL A 385 -0.95 30.78 43.54
C VAL A 385 0.54 30.55 43.50
N ASN A 386 0.99 29.35 43.86
CA ASN A 386 2.38 28.97 43.70
C ASN A 386 2.68 28.86 42.18
N MET A 387 3.57 29.70 41.69
CA MET A 387 4.04 29.60 40.31
C MET A 387 4.81 28.30 40.10
N LEU A 388 4.54 27.64 38.99
CA LEU A 388 5.27 26.43 38.60
C LEU A 388 6.76 26.75 38.43
N ASN A 389 7.61 25.89 38.96
CA ASN A 389 9.05 25.97 38.80
C ASN A 389 9.43 25.67 37.32
N SER A 390 10.50 26.29 36.80
CA SER A 390 11.04 26.05 35.47
C SER A 390 11.32 24.58 35.16
N ASN A 391 11.51 23.74 36.17
CA ASN A 391 11.69 22.30 36.04
C ASN A 391 10.52 21.62 35.30
N TYR A 392 9.29 22.10 35.43
CA TYR A 392 8.14 21.53 34.72
C TYR A 392 8.24 21.72 33.20
N ILE A 393 8.75 22.87 32.77
CA ILE A 393 8.99 23.16 31.34
C ILE A 393 10.09 22.25 30.82
N ALA A 394 11.18 22.06 31.59
CA ALA A 394 12.26 21.15 31.22
C ALA A 394 11.79 19.69 31.08
N ILE A 395 10.93 19.22 32.01
CA ILE A 395 10.35 17.87 31.93
C ILE A 395 9.46 17.76 30.69
N LEU A 396 8.64 18.76 30.39
CA LEU A 396 7.80 18.79 29.19
C LEU A 396 8.65 18.67 27.91
N GLN A 397 9.73 19.47 27.82
CA GLN A 397 10.65 19.40 26.69
C GLN A 397 11.30 18.02 26.56
N ASN A 398 11.77 17.44 27.69
CA ASN A 398 12.33 16.08 27.68
C ASN A 398 11.31 15.02 27.22
N LYS A 399 10.01 15.17 27.55
CA LYS A 399 8.97 14.25 27.09
C LYS A 399 8.66 14.40 25.60
N ILE A 400 8.74 15.61 25.06
CA ILE A 400 8.62 15.85 23.63
C ILE A 400 9.80 15.21 22.89
N GLU A 401 11.02 15.39 23.39
CA GLU A 401 12.21 14.76 22.82
C GLU A 401 12.14 13.22 22.90
N GLU A 402 11.70 12.66 24.04
CA GLU A 402 11.47 11.22 24.20
C GLU A 402 10.50 10.70 23.13
N LEU A 403 9.42 11.41 22.87
CA LEU A 403 8.45 11.03 21.83
C LEU A 403 9.09 11.03 20.43
N LYS A 404 9.84 12.11 20.09
CA LYS A 404 10.54 12.23 18.82
C LYS A 404 11.54 11.09 18.61
N TRP A 405 12.35 10.77 19.61
CA TRP A 405 13.33 9.70 19.54
C TRP A 405 12.70 8.32 19.46
N THR A 406 11.69 8.05 20.29
CA THR A 406 11.00 6.74 20.33
C THR A 406 10.29 6.43 19.01
N THR A 407 9.72 7.44 18.36
CA THR A 407 9.03 7.28 17.08
C THR A 407 9.94 7.43 15.86
N GLY A 408 11.19 7.85 16.06
CA GLY A 408 12.14 8.10 14.99
C GLY A 408 11.76 9.30 14.10
N ASN A 409 10.95 10.23 14.60
CA ASN A 409 10.59 11.47 13.89
C ASN A 409 11.39 12.64 14.46
N THR A 410 12.72 12.62 14.23
CA THR A 410 13.64 13.64 14.71
C THR A 410 13.63 14.87 13.80
N ASP A 411 14.12 16.01 14.31
CA ASP A 411 14.16 17.27 13.56
C ASP A 411 14.99 17.15 12.28
N VAL A 412 15.99 16.26 12.26
CA VAL A 412 16.81 15.95 11.08
C VAL A 412 15.96 15.31 9.97
N ASN A 413 15.01 14.41 10.32
CA ASN A 413 14.07 13.84 9.35
C ASN A 413 13.15 14.89 8.74
N ASN A 414 12.83 15.93 9.49
CA ASN A 414 11.99 17.05 9.05
C ASN A 414 12.78 18.14 8.32
N GLY A 415 14.04 17.88 7.95
CA GLY A 415 14.88 18.80 7.17
C GLY A 415 15.63 19.85 7.99
N ALA A 416 15.55 19.79 9.33
CA ALA A 416 16.35 20.68 10.17
C ALA A 416 17.82 20.22 10.17
N THR A 417 18.71 21.08 9.67
CA THR A 417 20.17 20.86 9.73
C THR A 417 20.73 21.52 10.99
N SER A 418 21.60 20.82 11.72
CA SER A 418 22.36 21.45 12.79
C SER A 418 23.29 22.52 12.21
N SER A 419 23.38 23.68 12.89
CA SER A 419 24.25 24.77 12.48
C SER A 419 25.69 24.29 12.27
N GLY A 420 26.21 24.41 11.03
CA GLY A 420 27.59 24.07 10.67
C GLY A 420 27.73 22.93 9.64
N VAL A 421 26.67 22.21 9.27
CA VAL A 421 26.72 21.19 8.21
C VAL A 421 26.25 21.81 6.89
N THR A 422 27.19 22.21 6.05
CA THR A 422 26.92 22.85 4.74
C THR A 422 27.23 21.95 3.54
N ALA A 423 27.95 20.84 3.76
CA ALA A 423 28.28 19.92 2.67
C ALA A 423 27.06 19.06 2.31
N ALA A 424 26.65 19.06 1.05
CA ALA A 424 25.50 18.28 0.54
C ALA A 424 25.64 16.78 0.86
N SER A 425 26.86 16.22 0.76
CA SER A 425 27.15 14.82 1.10
C SER A 425 26.93 14.50 2.58
N ALA A 426 27.25 15.43 3.49
CA ALA A 426 27.02 15.25 4.92
C ALA A 426 25.52 15.34 5.28
N ILE A 427 24.78 16.22 4.62
CA ILE A 427 23.32 16.31 4.77
C ILE A 427 22.66 15.02 4.26
N ALA A 428 23.08 14.52 3.09
CA ALA A 428 22.59 13.25 2.55
C ALA A 428 22.87 12.05 3.49
N ALA A 429 24.08 11.98 4.08
CA ALA A 429 24.43 10.93 5.04
C ALA A 429 23.61 11.01 6.34
N LEU A 430 23.31 12.22 6.81
CA LEU A 430 22.44 12.43 7.97
C LEU A 430 20.98 12.01 7.68
N GLN A 431 20.46 12.38 6.51
CA GLN A 431 19.12 11.96 6.07
C GLN A 431 19.03 10.45 5.89
N GLU A 432 20.08 9.83 5.33
CA GLU A 432 20.13 8.39 5.21
C GLU A 432 20.17 7.69 6.57
N ALA A 433 20.96 8.19 7.51
CA ALA A 433 21.04 7.64 8.87
C ALA A 433 19.72 7.80 9.63
N SER A 434 19.02 8.94 9.48
CA SER A 434 17.75 9.21 10.14
C SER A 434 16.61 8.36 9.56
N GLY A 435 16.64 8.04 8.26
CA GLY A 435 15.66 7.20 7.59
C GLY A 435 15.71 5.70 7.93
N ARG A 436 16.65 5.24 8.76
CA ARG A 436 16.82 3.79 9.04
C ARG A 436 15.59 3.12 9.62
N SER A 437 14.85 3.80 10.51
CA SER A 437 13.62 3.25 11.11
C SER A 437 12.49 3.11 10.08
N SER A 438 12.41 4.02 9.09
CA SER A 438 11.45 3.97 8.00
C SER A 438 11.81 2.89 6.97
N LYS A 439 13.11 2.61 6.75
CA LYS A 439 13.60 1.56 5.83
C LYS A 439 13.11 0.16 6.19
N ASP A 440 13.02 -0.20 7.47
CA ASP A 440 12.51 -1.51 7.88
C ASP A 440 11.01 -1.66 7.58
N SER A 441 10.23 -0.63 7.87
CA SER A 441 8.80 -0.58 7.51
C SER A 441 8.57 -0.68 6.01
N THR A 442 9.40 0.03 5.20
CA THR A 442 9.37 -0.02 3.74
C THR A 442 9.69 -1.40 3.21
N LYS A 443 10.74 -2.07 3.74
CA LYS A 443 11.08 -3.46 3.36
C LYS A 443 9.96 -4.44 3.70
N SER A 444 9.25 -4.25 4.83
CA SER A 444 8.09 -5.06 5.17
C SER A 444 6.96 -4.84 4.17
N ALA A 445 6.68 -3.58 3.83
CA ALA A 445 5.67 -3.23 2.83
C ALA A 445 6.01 -3.83 1.45
N TYR A 446 7.27 -3.82 1.03
CA TYR A 446 7.70 -4.43 -0.24
C TYR A 446 7.53 -5.95 -0.25
N ARG A 447 7.80 -6.63 0.87
CA ARG A 447 7.53 -8.07 0.99
C ARG A 447 6.03 -8.39 0.92
N ALA A 448 5.19 -7.55 1.53
CA ALA A 448 3.73 -7.70 1.44
C ALA A 448 3.25 -7.43 0.01
N TYR A 449 3.77 -6.38 -0.63
CA TYR A 449 3.48 -6.06 -2.02
C TYR A 449 3.90 -7.20 -2.98
N ALA A 450 5.09 -7.77 -2.83
CA ALA A 450 5.51 -8.92 -3.63
C ALA A 450 4.57 -10.14 -3.46
N ARG A 451 4.05 -10.38 -2.25
CA ARG A 451 3.02 -11.41 -2.03
C ARG A 451 1.72 -11.08 -2.74
N MET A 452 1.30 -9.82 -2.72
CA MET A 452 0.11 -9.35 -3.43
C MET A 452 0.27 -9.54 -4.94
N ILE A 453 1.39 -9.13 -5.52
CA ILE A 453 1.68 -9.32 -6.96
C ILE A 453 1.68 -10.81 -7.33
N ARG A 454 2.23 -11.68 -6.48
CA ARG A 454 2.18 -13.14 -6.72
C ARG A 454 0.74 -13.64 -6.78
N MET A 455 -0.13 -13.18 -5.88
CA MET A 455 -1.55 -13.52 -5.93
C MET A 455 -2.23 -12.97 -7.19
N VAL A 456 -1.89 -11.76 -7.63
CA VAL A 456 -2.39 -11.18 -8.89
C VAL A 456 -2.00 -12.07 -10.07
N ILE A 457 -0.74 -12.51 -10.16
CA ILE A 457 -0.28 -13.42 -11.23
C ILE A 457 -1.06 -14.75 -11.21
N GLU A 458 -1.32 -15.33 -10.04
CA GLU A 458 -2.12 -16.56 -9.94
C GLU A 458 -3.59 -16.32 -10.38
N ARG A 459 -4.17 -15.14 -10.12
CA ARG A 459 -5.50 -14.77 -10.64
C ARG A 459 -5.49 -14.58 -12.15
N ILE A 460 -4.44 -13.94 -12.71
CA ILE A 460 -4.24 -13.85 -14.17
C ILE A 460 -4.18 -15.25 -14.77
N ARG A 461 -3.37 -16.14 -14.18
CA ARG A 461 -3.23 -17.53 -14.65
C ARG A 461 -4.56 -18.29 -14.71
N GLN A 462 -5.41 -18.10 -13.72
CA GLN A 462 -6.67 -18.82 -13.60
C GLN A 462 -7.78 -18.22 -14.47
N PHE A 463 -7.86 -16.90 -14.63
CA PHE A 463 -9.05 -16.24 -15.15
C PHE A 463 -8.86 -15.44 -16.44
N TYR A 464 -7.62 -15.20 -16.93
CA TYR A 464 -7.40 -14.47 -18.17
C TYR A 464 -7.35 -15.40 -19.38
N ASP A 465 -8.39 -16.23 -19.51
CA ASP A 465 -8.57 -17.19 -20.61
C ASP A 465 -8.80 -16.53 -21.95
N LEU A 466 -9.48 -15.37 -21.96
CA LEU A 466 -9.71 -14.57 -23.15
C LEU A 466 -8.62 -13.50 -23.32
N PRO A 467 -8.14 -13.27 -24.56
CA PRO A 467 -7.17 -12.22 -24.82
C PRO A 467 -7.72 -10.82 -24.50
N ARG A 468 -6.95 -10.06 -23.73
CA ARG A 468 -7.25 -8.68 -23.32
C ARG A 468 -6.25 -7.72 -23.92
N GLN A 469 -6.70 -6.52 -24.24
CA GLN A 469 -5.81 -5.47 -24.76
C GLN A 469 -5.42 -4.52 -23.62
N PHE A 470 -4.12 -4.31 -23.45
CA PHE A 470 -3.57 -3.38 -22.48
C PHE A 470 -2.83 -2.26 -23.23
N ARG A 471 -3.12 -1.02 -22.87
CA ARG A 471 -2.37 0.16 -23.33
C ARG A 471 -1.18 0.35 -22.41
N ILE A 472 0.01 0.24 -22.95
CA ILE A 472 1.25 0.39 -22.23
C ILE A 472 1.95 1.66 -22.70
N ILE A 473 2.44 2.45 -21.79
CA ILE A 473 3.28 3.61 -22.10
C ILE A 473 4.73 3.12 -22.14
N GLY A 474 5.29 3.02 -23.34
CA GLY A 474 6.68 2.59 -23.54
C GLY A 474 7.69 3.60 -22.99
N GLN A 475 8.97 3.20 -22.90
CA GLN A 475 10.07 3.97 -22.29
C GLN A 475 10.29 5.39 -22.87
N ARG A 476 9.67 5.73 -24.00
CA ARG A 476 9.76 7.05 -24.66
C ARG A 476 8.41 7.76 -24.75
N GLY A 477 7.43 7.36 -23.94
CA GLY A 477 6.08 7.93 -24.00
C GLY A 477 5.25 7.47 -25.21
N ALA A 478 5.76 6.52 -26.01
CA ALA A 478 5.00 5.96 -27.12
C ALA A 478 3.95 4.97 -26.57
N GLU A 479 2.69 5.15 -26.97
CA GLU A 479 1.63 4.21 -26.63
C GLU A 479 1.80 2.92 -27.44
N GLN A 480 1.79 1.79 -26.75
CA GLN A 480 1.80 0.46 -27.33
C GLN A 480 0.60 -0.33 -26.82
N PHE A 481 -0.05 -1.07 -27.70
CA PHE A 481 -1.12 -1.98 -27.33
C PHE A 481 -0.60 -3.41 -27.31
N VAL A 482 -0.66 -4.03 -26.13
CA VAL A 482 -0.26 -5.41 -25.94
C VAL A 482 -1.49 -6.26 -25.70
N GLN A 483 -1.66 -7.29 -26.50
CA GLN A 483 -2.68 -8.30 -26.27
C GLN A 483 -2.10 -9.36 -25.35
N TYR A 484 -2.81 -9.62 -24.25
CA TYR A 484 -2.36 -10.54 -23.21
C TYR A 484 -3.43 -11.56 -22.86
N SER A 485 -3.03 -12.82 -22.69
CA SER A 485 -3.84 -13.94 -22.18
C SER A 485 -2.98 -14.82 -21.28
N ASN A 486 -3.61 -15.72 -20.54
CA ASN A 486 -2.93 -16.62 -19.61
C ASN A 486 -2.20 -17.79 -20.27
N GLN A 487 -2.15 -17.89 -21.60
CA GLN A 487 -1.56 -19.05 -22.31
C GLN A 487 -0.11 -19.30 -21.92
N GLY A 488 0.71 -18.24 -21.79
CA GLY A 488 2.09 -18.34 -21.36
C GLY A 488 2.28 -18.75 -19.89
N LEU A 489 1.23 -18.62 -19.07
CA LEU A 489 1.24 -18.97 -17.65
C LEU A 489 0.73 -20.38 -17.36
N GLN A 490 0.09 -21.01 -18.33
CA GLN A 490 -0.49 -22.36 -18.14
C GLN A 490 0.62 -23.41 -17.96
N PRO A 491 0.33 -24.50 -17.22
CA PRO A 491 1.26 -25.61 -17.08
C PRO A 491 1.62 -26.20 -18.45
N GLN A 492 2.90 -26.30 -18.74
CA GLN A 492 3.45 -26.84 -19.98
C GLN A 492 3.92 -28.28 -19.76
N THR A 493 3.64 -29.15 -20.73
CA THR A 493 4.15 -30.53 -20.68
C THR A 493 5.61 -30.52 -21.10
N LEU A 494 6.49 -31.00 -20.21
CA LEU A 494 7.88 -31.26 -20.54
C LEU A 494 7.98 -32.59 -21.28
N TYR A 495 8.72 -32.60 -22.39
CA TYR A 495 9.01 -33.82 -23.14
C TYR A 495 10.46 -34.21 -22.88
N GLY A 496 10.66 -35.42 -22.41
CA GLY A 496 12.00 -36.01 -22.26
C GLY A 496 12.72 -36.20 -23.59
N ALA A 497 14.02 -36.55 -23.55
CA ALA A 497 14.84 -36.78 -24.72
C ALA A 497 14.27 -37.83 -25.69
N ASN A 498 13.35 -38.67 -25.21
CA ASN A 498 12.67 -39.71 -25.98
C ASN A 498 11.31 -39.26 -26.55
N GLY A 499 10.98 -37.98 -26.49
CA GLY A 499 9.68 -37.44 -26.94
C GLY A 499 8.46 -37.88 -26.12
N GLN A 500 8.66 -38.52 -24.97
CA GLN A 500 7.57 -38.85 -24.04
C GLN A 500 7.37 -37.74 -23.00
N PRO A 501 6.13 -37.51 -22.54
CA PRO A 501 5.86 -36.53 -21.51
C PRO A 501 6.56 -36.94 -20.19
N ASP A 502 7.49 -36.11 -19.73
CA ASP A 502 8.35 -36.34 -18.56
C ASP A 502 7.83 -35.60 -17.30
N GLY A 503 6.86 -34.69 -17.48
CA GLY A 503 6.27 -33.95 -16.39
C GLY A 503 5.48 -32.72 -16.84
N LEU A 504 4.92 -32.01 -15.86
CA LEU A 504 4.26 -30.71 -16.05
C LEU A 504 5.14 -29.62 -15.42
N ARG A 505 5.54 -28.65 -16.20
CA ARG A 505 6.22 -27.44 -15.75
C ARG A 505 5.20 -26.32 -15.57
N LYS A 506 5.17 -25.70 -14.42
CA LYS A 506 4.41 -24.48 -14.15
C LYS A 506 5.36 -23.29 -14.17
N PRO A 507 5.21 -22.29 -15.06
CA PRO A 507 6.06 -21.10 -15.04
C PRO A 507 6.02 -20.39 -13.69
N VAL A 508 7.19 -20.07 -13.13
CA VAL A 508 7.36 -19.42 -11.83
C VAL A 508 8.27 -18.21 -12.00
N PHE A 509 7.87 -17.10 -11.44
CA PHE A 509 8.58 -15.83 -11.56
C PHE A 509 9.11 -15.35 -10.21
N ASP A 510 10.25 -14.68 -10.23
CA ASP A 510 10.75 -13.91 -9.11
C ASP A 510 10.23 -12.47 -9.21
N ILE A 511 9.76 -11.94 -8.08
CA ILE A 511 9.20 -10.61 -8.01
C ILE A 511 10.19 -9.73 -7.27
N GLU A 512 10.80 -8.82 -7.98
CA GLU A 512 11.62 -7.76 -7.42
C GLU A 512 10.78 -6.50 -7.25
N VAL A 513 10.92 -5.84 -6.11
CA VAL A 513 10.17 -4.63 -5.79
C VAL A 513 11.15 -3.52 -5.50
N SER A 514 11.03 -2.44 -6.24
CA SER A 514 11.79 -1.20 -6.08
C SER A 514 10.86 -0.01 -5.89
N ALA A 515 11.39 1.14 -5.49
CA ALA A 515 10.62 2.36 -5.49
C ALA A 515 10.32 2.80 -6.93
N GLN A 516 9.08 3.19 -7.22
CA GLN A 516 8.66 3.62 -8.56
C GLN A 516 9.32 4.94 -8.98
N LYS A 517 9.49 5.85 -8.03
CA LYS A 517 10.19 7.12 -8.27
C LYS A 517 11.42 7.18 -7.37
N ALA A 518 12.56 7.43 -7.97
CA ALA A 518 13.72 7.84 -7.20
C ALA A 518 13.41 9.20 -6.54
N SER A 519 13.92 9.45 -5.34
CA SER A 519 13.78 10.76 -4.70
C SER A 519 14.36 11.84 -5.65
N GLU A 520 13.84 13.07 -5.58
CA GLU A 520 14.32 14.18 -6.42
C GLU A 520 15.85 14.35 -6.30
N TYR A 521 16.40 14.15 -5.11
CA TYR A 521 17.84 14.17 -4.86
C TYR A 521 18.57 13.00 -5.53
N ALA A 522 18.00 11.80 -5.51
CA ALA A 522 18.56 10.64 -6.23
C ALA A 522 18.53 10.88 -7.74
N SER A 523 17.46 11.47 -8.26
CA SER A 523 17.36 11.84 -9.68
C SER A 523 18.38 12.92 -10.08
N MET A 524 18.62 13.92 -9.23
CA MET A 524 19.67 14.91 -9.46
C MET A 524 21.06 14.28 -9.44
N ALA A 525 21.35 13.41 -8.48
CA ALA A 525 22.62 12.70 -8.40
C ALA A 525 22.83 11.77 -9.60
N GLN A 526 21.78 11.08 -10.05
CA GLN A 526 21.84 10.24 -11.27
C GLN A 526 22.08 11.08 -12.54
N ASN A 527 21.43 12.25 -12.65
CA ASN A 527 21.65 13.16 -13.77
C ASN A 527 23.08 13.71 -13.79
N GLU A 528 23.62 14.06 -12.63
CA GLU A 528 25.01 14.52 -12.49
C GLU A 528 25.99 13.39 -12.85
N LEU A 529 25.73 12.16 -12.37
CA LEU A 529 26.50 10.98 -12.69
C LEU A 529 26.46 10.66 -14.20
N ALA A 530 25.29 10.76 -14.82
CA ALA A 530 25.11 10.54 -16.26
C ALA A 530 25.89 11.58 -17.09
N LEU A 531 25.90 12.85 -16.66
CA LEU A 531 26.70 13.90 -17.28
C LEU A 531 28.20 13.63 -17.13
N GLN A 532 28.66 13.17 -15.97
CA GLN A 532 30.04 12.77 -15.74
C GLN A 532 30.44 11.58 -16.63
N PHE A 533 29.61 10.57 -16.78
CA PHE A 533 29.85 9.43 -17.69
C PHE A 533 29.96 9.90 -19.14
N PHE A 534 29.11 10.82 -19.58
CA PHE A 534 29.18 11.39 -20.91
C PHE A 534 30.50 12.17 -21.12
N GLN A 535 30.91 12.99 -20.15
CA GLN A 535 32.14 13.77 -20.21
C GLN A 535 33.40 12.88 -20.19
N LEU A 536 33.38 11.76 -19.46
CA LEU A 536 34.46 10.79 -19.37
C LEU A 536 34.53 9.86 -20.60
N GLY A 537 33.58 9.96 -21.54
CA GLY A 537 33.56 9.19 -22.75
C GLY A 537 33.16 7.72 -22.59
N PHE A 538 32.42 7.39 -21.53
CA PHE A 538 31.93 6.02 -21.27
C PHE A 538 31.06 5.44 -22.40
N PHE A 539 30.46 6.29 -23.21
CA PHE A 539 29.65 5.89 -24.36
C PHE A 539 30.48 5.85 -25.65
N ASN A 540 31.83 6.04 -25.59
CA ASN A 540 32.71 5.90 -26.73
C ASN A 540 32.94 4.42 -26.99
N PRO A 541 32.61 3.91 -28.20
CA PRO A 541 32.75 2.50 -28.53
C PRO A 541 34.20 1.97 -28.48
N GLN A 542 35.20 2.84 -28.52
CA GLN A 542 36.60 2.46 -28.39
C GLN A 542 37.05 2.18 -26.95
N MET A 543 36.23 2.57 -25.95
CA MET A 543 36.55 2.44 -24.52
C MET A 543 35.61 1.50 -23.80
N VAL A 544 34.86 0.65 -24.49
CA VAL A 544 33.81 -0.21 -23.94
C VAL A 544 34.29 -1.08 -22.79
N ASP A 545 35.41 -1.77 -22.94
CA ASP A 545 35.96 -2.67 -21.93
C ASP A 545 36.33 -1.93 -20.62
N GLN A 546 36.87 -0.72 -20.77
CA GLN A 546 37.21 0.13 -19.63
C GLN A 546 35.97 0.67 -18.95
N ALA A 547 34.98 1.10 -19.73
CA ALA A 547 33.70 1.57 -19.23
C ALA A 547 32.94 0.48 -18.47
N LEU A 548 32.87 -0.74 -19.03
CA LEU A 548 32.23 -1.88 -18.37
C LEU A 548 32.95 -2.26 -17.08
N SER A 549 34.28 -2.33 -17.09
CA SER A 549 35.07 -2.64 -15.88
C SER A 549 34.88 -1.59 -14.77
N THR A 550 34.75 -0.32 -15.14
CA THR A 550 34.52 0.75 -14.17
C THR A 550 33.07 0.71 -13.61
N LEU A 551 32.10 0.46 -14.50
CA LEU A 551 30.70 0.32 -14.11
C LEU A 551 30.49 -0.89 -13.19
N ASP A 552 31.24 -1.98 -13.37
CA ASP A 552 31.17 -3.14 -12.49
C ASP A 552 31.60 -2.85 -11.04
N MET A 553 32.49 -1.89 -10.85
CA MET A 553 32.93 -1.44 -9.53
C MET A 553 31.96 -0.44 -8.88
N MET A 554 30.98 0.09 -9.61
CA MET A 554 30.02 1.07 -9.13
C MET A 554 28.70 0.40 -8.77
N ASP A 555 28.00 0.96 -7.77
CA ASP A 555 26.67 0.53 -7.38
C ASP A 555 25.72 1.73 -7.45
N PHE A 556 24.80 1.74 -8.42
CA PHE A 556 23.78 2.77 -8.61
C PHE A 556 22.57 2.22 -9.39
N ASP A 557 21.43 2.85 -9.22
CA ASP A 557 20.18 2.44 -9.87
C ASP A 557 20.26 2.62 -11.40
N GLY A 558 19.88 1.58 -12.15
CA GLY A 558 19.90 1.60 -13.61
C GLY A 558 21.23 1.21 -14.26
N LYS A 559 22.22 0.76 -13.49
CA LYS A 559 23.52 0.27 -13.95
C LYS A 559 23.39 -0.74 -15.10
N ASP A 560 22.53 -1.75 -14.94
CA ASP A 560 22.32 -2.80 -15.94
C ASP A 560 21.84 -2.24 -17.28
N SER A 561 20.96 -1.23 -17.26
CA SER A 561 20.46 -0.56 -18.47
C SER A 561 21.56 0.22 -19.20
N ILE A 562 22.48 0.82 -18.47
CA ILE A 562 23.63 1.53 -19.05
C ILE A 562 24.63 0.53 -19.66
N ILE A 563 24.94 -0.55 -18.93
CA ILE A 563 25.78 -1.63 -19.41
C ILE A 563 25.23 -2.22 -20.72
N GLN A 564 23.92 -2.53 -20.74
CA GLN A 564 23.26 -3.05 -21.94
C GLN A 564 23.38 -2.09 -23.13
N LYS A 565 23.13 -0.78 -22.93
CA LYS A 565 23.25 0.22 -23.99
C LYS A 565 24.67 0.37 -24.52
N ILE A 566 25.66 0.27 -23.65
CA ILE A 566 27.09 0.31 -24.06
C ILE A 566 27.43 -0.94 -24.90
N GLN A 567 26.96 -2.11 -24.47
CA GLN A 567 27.14 -3.37 -25.21
C GLN A 567 26.43 -3.35 -26.57
N GLU A 568 25.16 -2.92 -26.62
CA GLU A 568 24.39 -2.78 -27.87
C GLU A 568 25.09 -1.85 -28.87
N ASN A 569 25.65 -0.71 -28.41
CA ASN A 569 26.40 0.21 -29.26
C ASN A 569 27.72 -0.41 -29.75
N ALA A 570 28.39 -1.18 -28.92
CA ALA A 570 29.62 -1.90 -29.31
C ALA A 570 29.33 -2.97 -30.39
N ASP A 571 28.30 -3.78 -30.17
CA ASP A 571 27.87 -4.81 -31.11
C ASP A 571 27.45 -4.20 -32.46
N LEU A 572 26.72 -3.09 -32.45
CA LEU A 572 26.34 -2.38 -33.67
C LEU A 572 27.57 -1.89 -34.46
N GLN A 573 28.55 -1.34 -33.77
CA GLN A 573 29.80 -0.89 -34.42
C GLN A 573 30.62 -2.06 -34.95
N GLN A 574 30.73 -3.14 -34.19
CA GLN A 574 31.44 -4.31 -34.64
C GLN A 574 30.80 -4.92 -35.91
N ARG A 575 29.48 -5.01 -35.96
CA ARG A 575 28.75 -5.43 -37.16
C ARG A 575 28.97 -4.47 -38.32
N LEU A 576 29.00 -3.17 -38.08
CA LEU A 576 29.24 -2.17 -39.11
C LEU A 576 30.65 -2.33 -39.69
N ILE A 577 31.66 -2.57 -38.85
CA ILE A 577 33.04 -2.88 -39.31
C ILE A 577 33.10 -4.19 -40.11
N GLU A 578 32.40 -5.23 -39.64
CA GLU A 578 32.31 -6.50 -40.37
C GLU A 578 31.64 -6.33 -41.75
N TRP A 579 30.56 -5.57 -41.82
CA TRP A 579 29.89 -5.24 -43.09
C TRP A 579 30.78 -4.40 -44.01
N GLN A 580 31.53 -3.44 -43.47
CA GLN A 580 32.48 -2.65 -44.24
C GLN A 580 33.62 -3.54 -44.79
N GLN A 581 34.15 -4.44 -43.98
CA GLN A 581 35.20 -5.40 -44.43
C GLN A 581 34.65 -6.34 -45.50
N LEU A 582 33.43 -6.83 -45.35
CA LEU A 582 32.79 -7.69 -46.35
C LEU A 582 32.53 -6.92 -47.66
N ALA A 583 32.07 -5.66 -47.56
CA ALA A 583 31.85 -4.81 -48.72
C ALA A 583 33.13 -4.50 -49.46
N LEU A 584 34.26 -4.22 -48.74
CA LEU A 584 35.59 -4.03 -49.33
C LEU A 584 36.09 -5.30 -49.99
N ALA A 585 35.94 -6.45 -49.35
CA ALA A 585 36.36 -7.75 -49.93
C ALA A 585 35.55 -8.12 -51.19
N LEU A 586 34.27 -7.73 -51.24
CA LEU A 586 33.46 -7.88 -52.44
C LEU A 586 33.86 -6.88 -53.52
N ALA A 587 34.13 -5.61 -53.19
CA ALA A 587 34.56 -4.59 -54.12
C ALA A 587 35.93 -4.95 -54.74
N ASP A 588 36.91 -5.39 -53.95
CA ASP A 588 38.21 -5.87 -54.43
C ASP A 588 38.11 -7.06 -55.44
N ARG A 589 37.03 -7.84 -55.29
CA ARG A 589 36.78 -8.98 -56.19
C ARG A 589 36.10 -8.58 -57.50
N TYR A 590 35.28 -7.49 -57.43
CA TYR A 590 34.52 -6.99 -58.60
C TYR A 590 35.23 -5.89 -59.36
N ASP A 591 36.02 -5.02 -58.73
CA ASP A 591 36.74 -3.91 -59.38
C ASP A 591 37.68 -4.36 -60.55
N PRO A 592 38.39 -5.49 -60.43
CA PRO A 592 39.19 -5.97 -61.54
C PRO A 592 38.39 -6.42 -62.76
N VAL A 593 37.11 -6.76 -62.55
CA VAL A 593 36.23 -7.30 -63.63
C VAL A 593 35.39 -6.17 -64.24
N MET A 594 34.96 -5.17 -63.47
CA MET A 594 34.06 -4.11 -63.92
C MET A 594 34.73 -2.74 -64.11
N GLY A 595 35.91 -2.50 -63.53
CA GLY A 595 36.69 -1.27 -63.73
C GLY A 595 36.10 -0.03 -63.04
N GLU A 596 35.26 -0.21 -62.04
CA GLU A 596 34.42 0.88 -61.42
C GLU A 596 34.97 1.47 -60.11
N GLY A 597 36.11 1.10 -59.61
CA GLY A 597 36.72 1.71 -58.43
C GLY A 597 35.80 1.77 -57.17
N LEU A 598 34.93 0.76 -57.01
CA LEU A 598 33.95 0.66 -55.92
C LEU A 598 34.62 0.60 -54.54
N ALA A 599 35.79 -0.02 -54.45
CA ALA A 599 36.57 -0.08 -53.20
C ALA A 599 36.98 1.33 -52.73
N GLN A 600 37.35 2.23 -53.67
CA GLN A 600 37.70 3.61 -53.35
C GLN A 600 36.46 4.43 -52.91
N GLN A 601 35.29 4.19 -53.53
CA GLN A 601 34.05 4.85 -53.12
C GLN A 601 33.61 4.42 -51.72
N ILE A 602 33.65 3.14 -51.40
CA ILE A 602 33.30 2.62 -50.06
C ILE A 602 34.25 3.18 -48.98
N LEU A 603 35.55 3.32 -49.30
CA LEU A 603 36.51 3.94 -48.38
C LEU A 603 36.29 5.43 -48.20
N GLN A 604 35.87 6.17 -49.24
CA GLN A 604 35.54 7.59 -49.13
C GLN A 604 34.22 7.85 -48.43
N GLU A 605 33.18 7.08 -48.70
CA GLU A 605 31.89 7.21 -48.04
C GLU A 605 31.89 6.63 -46.61
N GLY A 606 32.59 5.51 -46.36
CA GLY A 606 32.76 4.94 -45.04
C GLY A 606 33.59 5.80 -44.09
N GLY A 607 34.53 6.59 -44.62
CA GLY A 607 35.31 7.55 -43.84
C GLY A 607 34.49 8.80 -43.39
N GLN A 608 33.37 9.07 -44.07
CA GLN A 608 32.47 10.15 -43.66
C GLN A 608 31.34 9.70 -42.70
N ALA A 609 31.11 8.40 -42.59
CA ALA A 609 30.06 7.83 -41.71
C ALA A 609 30.47 7.68 -40.24
N VAL A 610 31.72 7.90 -39.91
CA VAL A 610 32.12 8.13 -38.52
C VAL A 610 31.92 9.61 -38.23
N PRO A 611 30.94 10.02 -37.42
CA PRO A 611 30.93 11.37 -36.93
C PRO A 611 32.23 11.51 -36.14
N GLN A 612 33.23 12.15 -36.72
CA GLN A 612 34.26 12.77 -35.91
C GLN A 612 33.50 13.61 -34.94
N ALA A 613 33.47 13.20 -33.66
CA ALA A 613 33.12 14.10 -32.59
C ALA A 613 33.97 15.34 -32.85
N SER A 614 33.33 16.38 -33.37
CA SER A 614 33.98 17.63 -33.65
C SER A 614 34.68 18.02 -32.36
N THR A 615 36.03 17.99 -32.42
CA THR A 615 36.87 18.80 -31.58
C THR A 615 36.70 20.27 -32.03
N ALA A 616 35.45 20.70 -32.19
CA ALA A 616 35.10 22.06 -31.95
C ALA A 616 35.37 22.21 -30.45
N ALA A 617 36.54 22.79 -30.15
CA ALA A 617 36.78 23.39 -28.86
C ALA A 617 35.45 24.07 -28.50
N ALA A 618 34.75 23.47 -27.56
CA ALA A 618 33.57 24.08 -27.02
C ALA A 618 34.09 25.44 -26.51
N GLU A 619 33.83 26.48 -27.26
CA GLU A 619 33.74 27.79 -26.68
C GLU A 619 32.89 27.57 -25.44
N LYS A 620 33.53 27.72 -24.27
CA LYS A 620 32.82 27.75 -23.01
C LYS A 620 31.60 28.63 -23.28
N PRO A 621 30.38 28.10 -23.10
CA PRO A 621 29.25 28.98 -23.08
C PRO A 621 29.64 30.02 -22.00
N GLU A 622 29.85 31.26 -22.38
CA GLU A 622 29.86 32.36 -21.43
C GLU A 622 28.54 32.19 -20.71
N ILE A 623 28.63 31.64 -19.52
CA ILE A 623 27.54 31.75 -18.55
C ILE A 623 27.45 33.25 -18.40
N HIS A 624 26.51 33.85 -19.13
CA HIS A 624 25.95 35.09 -18.70
C HIS A 624 25.42 34.79 -17.31
N THR A 625 26.25 35.10 -16.32
CA THR A 625 25.79 35.37 -14.98
C THR A 625 24.86 36.56 -15.13
N GLY A 626 23.64 36.29 -15.60
CA GLY A 626 22.52 37.15 -15.37
C GLY A 626 22.54 37.35 -13.86
N GLU A 627 22.83 38.54 -13.44
CA GLU A 627 22.65 38.98 -12.07
C GLU A 627 21.30 38.43 -11.63
N THR A 628 21.34 37.36 -10.85
CA THR A 628 20.17 36.84 -10.13
C THR A 628 19.84 38.01 -9.21
N GLN A 629 18.85 38.83 -9.59
CA GLN A 629 18.27 39.80 -8.68
C GLN A 629 17.85 39.01 -7.45
N GLU A 630 18.59 39.18 -6.37
CA GLU A 630 18.21 38.60 -5.07
C GLU A 630 16.75 38.98 -4.82
N PRO A 631 15.89 38.02 -4.42
CA PRO A 631 14.50 38.34 -4.13
C PRO A 631 14.46 39.50 -3.16
N LYS A 632 13.69 40.55 -3.45
CA LYS A 632 13.57 41.78 -2.64
C LYS A 632 13.37 41.55 -1.15
N ILE A 633 12.92 40.35 -0.78
CA ILE A 633 12.78 39.89 0.61
C ILE A 633 14.13 39.69 1.30
N VAL A 634 15.16 39.19 0.60
CA VAL A 634 16.50 38.94 1.16
C VAL A 634 17.24 40.28 1.31
N GLU A 635 17.11 41.20 0.36
CA GLU A 635 17.67 42.54 0.43
C GLU A 635 17.06 43.36 1.58
N ASN A 636 15.76 43.28 1.79
CA ASN A 636 15.08 43.93 2.92
C ASN A 636 15.46 43.33 4.28
N ALA A 637 15.69 42.01 4.36
CA ALA A 637 16.17 41.38 5.59
C ALA A 637 17.60 41.80 5.93
N ARG A 638 18.47 41.97 4.92
CA ARG A 638 19.84 42.41 5.10
C ARG A 638 19.92 43.89 5.55
N LYS A 639 19.14 44.78 4.94
CA LYS A 639 19.01 46.18 5.36
C LYS A 639 18.52 46.31 6.81
N LYS A 640 17.57 45.48 7.21
CA LYS A 640 17.02 45.47 8.58
C LYS A 640 18.00 44.95 9.62
N SER A 641 18.94 44.07 9.26
CA SER A 641 20.00 43.60 10.15
C SER A 641 21.14 44.58 10.28
N GLU A 642 21.43 45.36 9.23
CA GLU A 642 22.47 46.42 9.25
C GLU A 642 22.01 47.63 10.07
N GLU A 643 20.72 48.00 10.04
CA GLU A 643 20.15 49.06 10.89
C GLU A 643 20.11 48.70 12.38
N SER A 644 20.08 47.40 12.73
CA SER A 644 20.07 46.96 14.13
C SER A 644 21.46 46.87 14.79
N THR A 645 22.54 47.09 14.04
CA THR A 645 23.93 46.95 14.52
C THR A 645 24.67 48.28 14.71
N GLN A 646 24.01 49.46 14.59
CA GLN A 646 24.61 50.73 14.98
C GLN A 646 24.37 50.96 16.49
N PRO A 647 25.44 51.11 17.30
CA PRO A 647 25.30 51.45 18.72
C PRO A 647 24.92 52.91 18.85
N GLY A 648 23.77 53.16 19.49
CA GLY A 648 23.37 54.48 19.97
C GLY A 648 23.83 54.71 21.41
#